data_18c37d0945bb2d8d4a3a96161173455d
#
_entry.id   18c37d0945bb2d8d4a3a96161173455d
#
_cell.length_a   1.000
_cell.length_b   1.000
_cell.length_c   1.000
_cell.angle_alpha   90.00
_cell.angle_beta   90.00
_cell.angle_gamma   90.00
#
_symmetry.space_group_name_H-M   'P 1'
#
loop_
_entity.id
_entity.type
_entity.pdbx_description
1 polymer ?
#
loop_
_entity_poly.entity_id
_entity_poly.type
_entity_poly.pdbx_seq_one_letter_code
_entity_poly.pdbx_strand_id
1 'polypeptide(L)'
;MFRANTLRNSQRDCQKKTTDTLLSYINHFLVVMLYKSYFALALLLFPGTQTFAQNAVYQEKAKKDLNAYFVSYQAKQTDFSSQPRLKELRIDDKQRKVTVVPDPSFVQQELNDKQIGKIYKKVRHLLPKVYRDYDLSIVVSGLPLENYDTDFTSLSGNSLWGKIHYDGQPWVSNASRPFRITHGLYNRHLVVWASHGRYYDTKKGQWQWQRPPLFGTCEDLFTETIVLPYLIPMLENAGAVVYTPRERDLQTEEYIVDNDGINAPGYSESDEGKQWNNCPRSGFAYRLGNYVDGQNPFKDGTVRMAKTTKKGDGTYALWQPRFHKAGRYAVYVSYQTVDKSVDDAHYVVFHKGQATEVRVNQQMGGGTWVYLGTFDFGEGKGIDNCVMLTNQSKRRGVVTADAVRFGGGMGNISRGGVTSGLPRVLEGSRYFCQWAGAPYNIYSSRGGTDDYADDINSRSRMLNWLAGGSVYVPTVEGEHVPFELSLAVHSDAGYAPNGKDLVGSLAICTTNYNDGQLSSGLTRQASKMLAKDLLDNLTRDLTYKYGNWARRYLWDRNYSETRVPEVPSAILETLSHQNFPDMKLAQDPHFKFTLARSVYKTLARYVNTMHGRPTIIEPLPPKDPAVTINNRQQAHVSWVVQDDPQEPSAHPDYFVLYTAIGKGGYDNGQKVKTTSVDLDVKPGVLYRFKVTAINRGGESFPSEEIALFTQSGAQKSILVVNGFHRLSAPTVIDNNSQQGFDMRDDIGVSYGPTIGWLGYQQSFNKSRIGRESSDGLGYTDESLAGKVIAGNNLNASTAHVEAIAGAGKYNVVSCSSHAVETRRVALHDFDVVDMVLGLEKYSPDALVYDKTFTDNIQKQLTAYTKSGGKLLVSGAYVGADMTGSKESDWLSGTLKVNYSGSLRTDTLQGVNGLQQNFDFYRTPNADHYAATHADILQPAEGAVCAMQYNNGYSAAVAYKGNDYRSFTMAFPFECITDKNMQRRLMTGILNFLLK
;
A
#
# COMPACT_ATOMS: atom_id res chain seq x y z
N MET A 1 17.20 -66.20 17.23
CA MET A 1 18.39 -66.75 16.54
C MET A 1 18.82 -65.80 15.41
N PHE A 2 18.88 -64.50 15.66
CA PHE A 2 19.27 -63.50 14.64
C PHE A 2 19.96 -62.29 15.34
N ARG A 3 21.00 -62.57 16.19
CA ARG A 3 21.78 -61.53 16.83
C ARG A 3 23.26 -61.91 17.11
N ALA A 4 23.80 -62.90 16.40
CA ALA A 4 25.18 -63.37 16.64
C ALA A 4 26.14 -63.26 15.41
N ASN A 5 25.66 -62.80 14.22
CA ASN A 5 26.52 -62.79 13.01
C ASN A 5 26.98 -61.40 12.56
N THR A 6 26.58 -60.31 13.29
CA THR A 6 26.95 -58.94 12.88
C THR A 6 28.21 -58.38 13.60
N LEU A 7 28.70 -59.08 14.61
CA LEU A 7 29.84 -58.64 15.41
C LEU A 7 31.20 -59.24 15.01
N ARG A 8 31.21 -60.26 14.14
CA ARG A 8 32.49 -60.83 13.66
C ARG A 8 33.03 -60.22 12.36
N ASN A 9 32.22 -59.51 11.59
CA ASN A 9 32.67 -58.83 10.36
C ASN A 9 33.16 -57.37 10.61
N SER A 10 32.79 -56.75 11.72
CA SER A 10 33.22 -55.39 12.01
C SER A 10 34.67 -55.31 12.59
N GLN A 11 35.18 -56.39 13.19
CA GLN A 11 36.57 -56.41 13.69
C GLN A 11 37.62 -56.72 12.64
N ARG A 12 37.28 -57.41 11.53
CA ARG A 12 38.21 -57.61 10.40
C ARG A 12 38.36 -56.41 9.49
N ASP A 13 37.32 -55.58 9.32
CA ASP A 13 37.40 -54.38 8.51
C ASP A 13 38.09 -53.21 9.24
N CYS A 14 38.07 -53.18 10.56
CA CYS A 14 38.75 -52.14 11.33
C CYS A 14 40.28 -52.36 11.38
N GLN A 15 40.77 -53.62 11.39
CA GLN A 15 42.19 -53.91 11.32
C GLN A 15 42.82 -53.73 9.94
N LYS A 16 42.00 -53.91 8.86
CA LYS A 16 42.53 -53.71 7.49
C LYS A 16 42.57 -52.20 7.15
N LYS A 17 41.68 -51.39 7.65
CA LYS A 17 41.70 -49.92 7.43
C LYS A 17 42.83 -49.24 8.23
N THR A 18 43.22 -49.73 9.41
CA THR A 18 44.30 -49.14 10.18
C THR A 18 45.71 -49.46 9.61
N THR A 19 45.86 -50.62 8.95
CA THR A 19 47.16 -50.97 8.32
C THR A 19 47.36 -50.23 6.99
N ASP A 20 46.31 -50.03 6.21
CA ASP A 20 46.40 -49.29 4.95
C ASP A 20 46.57 -47.77 5.20
N THR A 21 46.01 -47.22 6.28
CA THR A 21 46.20 -45.81 6.64
C THR A 21 47.61 -45.56 7.21
N LEU A 22 48.21 -46.53 7.94
CA LEU A 22 49.60 -46.39 8.44
C LEU A 22 50.61 -46.49 7.29
N LEU A 23 50.43 -47.40 6.34
CA LEU A 23 51.27 -47.51 5.12
C LEU A 23 51.18 -46.27 4.22
N SER A 24 49.99 -45.67 4.09
CA SER A 24 49.81 -44.41 3.37
C SER A 24 50.50 -43.24 4.06
N TYR A 25 50.46 -43.15 5.36
CA TYR A 25 51.16 -42.10 6.13
C TYR A 25 52.70 -42.27 6.10
N ILE A 26 53.21 -43.48 6.16
CA ILE A 26 54.66 -43.77 6.07
C ILE A 26 55.19 -43.49 4.66
N ASN A 27 54.48 -43.83 3.62
CA ASN A 27 54.85 -43.47 2.24
C ASN A 27 54.78 -41.98 2.00
N HIS A 28 53.76 -41.27 2.52
CA HIS A 28 53.67 -39.81 2.40
C HIS A 28 54.81 -39.11 3.18
N PHE A 29 55.22 -39.64 4.35
CA PHE A 29 56.33 -39.08 5.16
C PHE A 29 57.70 -39.31 4.49
N LEU A 30 57.90 -40.45 3.89
CA LEU A 30 59.12 -40.76 3.13
C LEU A 30 59.22 -39.94 1.80
N VAL A 31 58.13 -39.74 1.10
CA VAL A 31 58.07 -38.88 -0.12
C VAL A 31 58.29 -37.41 0.25
N VAL A 32 57.71 -36.95 1.36
CA VAL A 32 57.93 -35.57 1.86
C VAL A 32 59.36 -35.36 2.39
N MET A 33 59.98 -36.38 2.99
CA MET A 33 61.39 -36.28 3.43
C MET A 33 62.36 -36.33 2.22
N LEU A 34 62.13 -37.16 1.22
CA LEU A 34 62.93 -37.19 -0.01
C LEU A 34 62.76 -35.86 -0.81
N TYR A 35 61.56 -35.30 -0.89
CA TYR A 35 61.34 -33.95 -1.50
C TYR A 35 62.04 -32.84 -0.70
N LYS A 36 62.01 -32.87 0.62
CA LYS A 36 62.73 -31.89 1.47
C LYS A 36 64.25 -32.02 1.34
N SER A 37 64.82 -33.21 1.15
CA SER A 37 66.26 -33.41 0.96
C SER A 37 66.74 -33.02 -0.45
N TYR A 38 65.94 -33.24 -1.48
CA TYR A 38 66.24 -32.75 -2.84
C TYR A 38 66.05 -31.23 -2.98
N PHE A 39 65.09 -30.65 -2.24
CA PHE A 39 64.88 -29.19 -2.20
C PHE A 39 65.99 -28.47 -1.44
N ALA A 40 66.53 -29.06 -0.38
CA ALA A 40 67.65 -28.52 0.37
C ALA A 40 68.98 -28.58 -0.40
N LEU A 41 69.18 -29.58 -1.35
CA LEU A 41 70.38 -29.69 -2.17
C LEU A 41 70.29 -28.73 -3.40
N ALA A 42 69.12 -28.43 -3.92
CA ALA A 42 68.91 -27.46 -4.99
C ALA A 42 69.09 -26.01 -4.55
N LEU A 43 68.85 -25.72 -3.26
CA LEU A 43 69.00 -24.40 -2.64
C LEU A 43 70.42 -23.94 -2.42
N LEU A 44 71.42 -24.85 -2.58
CA LEU A 44 72.83 -24.52 -2.39
C LEU A 44 73.58 -24.14 -3.69
N LEU A 45 72.94 -24.19 -4.84
CA LEU A 45 73.58 -23.98 -6.16
C LEU A 45 73.15 -22.76 -6.94
N PHE A 46 72.15 -22.00 -6.55
CA PHE A 46 71.76 -20.72 -7.23
C PHE A 46 71.25 -19.64 -6.27
N PRO A 47 71.83 -18.47 -6.16
CA PRO A 47 71.36 -17.41 -5.24
C PRO A 47 69.97 -16.81 -5.62
N GLY A 48 69.49 -17.02 -6.85
CA GLY A 48 68.16 -16.60 -7.30
C GLY A 48 66.97 -17.47 -6.84
N THR A 49 67.22 -18.74 -6.49
CA THR A 49 66.19 -19.74 -6.11
C THR A 49 65.80 -19.64 -4.63
N GLN A 50 66.67 -19.10 -3.79
CA GLN A 50 66.36 -18.88 -2.33
C GLN A 50 65.26 -17.85 -2.12
N THR A 51 65.25 -16.77 -2.90
CA THR A 51 64.20 -15.73 -2.82
C THR A 51 62.82 -16.23 -3.26
N PHE A 52 62.74 -17.03 -4.31
CA PHE A 52 61.48 -17.61 -4.81
C PHE A 52 60.89 -18.63 -3.79
N ALA A 53 61.73 -19.50 -3.23
CA ALA A 53 61.25 -20.50 -2.26
C ALA A 53 60.82 -19.87 -0.95
N GLN A 54 61.44 -18.81 -0.53
CA GLN A 54 61.11 -18.07 0.69
C GLN A 54 59.85 -17.26 0.55
N ASN A 55 59.62 -16.66 -0.64
CA ASN A 55 58.35 -15.95 -0.96
C ASN A 55 57.17 -16.94 -1.00
N ALA A 56 57.33 -18.12 -1.54
CA ALA A 56 56.25 -19.15 -1.58
C ALA A 56 55.83 -19.58 -0.16
N VAL A 57 56.79 -19.74 0.77
CA VAL A 57 56.53 -20.04 2.19
C VAL A 57 55.78 -18.90 2.87
N TYR A 58 56.14 -17.67 2.61
CA TYR A 58 55.45 -16.51 3.15
C TYR A 58 54.01 -16.37 2.62
N GLN A 59 53.79 -16.62 1.33
CA GLN A 59 52.46 -16.60 0.73
C GLN A 59 51.54 -17.68 1.31
N GLU A 60 52.01 -18.90 1.46
CA GLU A 60 51.24 -20.02 2.04
C GLU A 60 50.91 -19.74 3.54
N LYS A 61 51.86 -19.17 4.29
CA LYS A 61 51.57 -18.73 5.64
C LYS A 61 50.52 -17.65 5.70
N ALA A 62 50.60 -16.64 4.84
CA ALA A 62 49.61 -15.56 4.74
C ALA A 62 48.21 -16.11 4.40
N LYS A 63 48.09 -17.01 3.43
CA LYS A 63 46.83 -17.68 3.07
C LYS A 63 46.22 -18.39 4.25
N LYS A 64 47.03 -19.18 4.97
CA LYS A 64 46.59 -19.94 6.15
C LYS A 64 46.10 -19.03 7.26
N ASP A 65 46.86 -17.99 7.62
CA ASP A 65 46.52 -17.06 8.71
C ASP A 65 45.30 -16.20 8.37
N LEU A 66 45.18 -15.73 7.12
CA LEU A 66 44.04 -14.95 6.65
C LEU A 66 42.78 -15.84 6.55
N ASN A 67 42.89 -17.07 6.04
CA ASN A 67 41.72 -17.97 5.98
C ASN A 67 41.24 -18.32 7.40
N ALA A 68 42.14 -18.57 8.34
CA ALA A 68 41.78 -18.79 9.76
C ALA A 68 41.05 -17.59 10.35
N TYR A 69 41.49 -16.38 10.02
CA TYR A 69 40.83 -15.14 10.43
C TYR A 69 39.37 -15.05 9.88
N PHE A 70 39.17 -15.24 8.58
CA PHE A 70 37.82 -15.15 8.01
C PHE A 70 36.88 -16.26 8.50
N VAL A 71 37.39 -17.49 8.65
CA VAL A 71 36.64 -18.64 9.21
C VAL A 71 36.24 -18.42 10.66
N SER A 72 37.06 -17.75 11.44
CA SER A 72 36.76 -17.43 12.84
C SER A 72 36.08 -16.08 13.04
N TYR A 73 35.83 -15.31 11.96
CA TYR A 73 35.27 -13.98 12.05
C TYR A 73 33.79 -14.05 12.46
N GLN A 74 33.46 -13.28 13.47
CA GLN A 74 32.07 -13.09 13.91
C GLN A 74 31.70 -11.60 13.80
N ALA A 75 30.68 -11.33 13.02
CA ALA A 75 30.09 -10.00 12.94
C ALA A 75 29.06 -9.79 14.05
N LYS A 76 28.96 -8.56 14.52
CA LYS A 76 27.97 -8.21 15.53
C LYS A 76 26.58 -8.21 14.87
N GLN A 77 25.64 -8.95 15.47
CA GLN A 77 24.24 -9.04 15.01
C GLN A 77 24.04 -9.55 13.57
N THR A 78 24.94 -10.37 13.06
CA THR A 78 24.86 -10.93 11.71
C THR A 78 25.11 -12.44 11.75
N ASP A 79 24.15 -13.19 11.20
CA ASP A 79 24.33 -14.60 10.85
C ASP A 79 24.70 -14.69 9.38
N PHE A 80 25.91 -15.07 9.07
CA PHE A 80 26.34 -15.28 7.69
C PHE A 80 25.60 -16.46 7.08
N SER A 81 25.18 -16.33 5.80
CA SER A 81 24.56 -17.44 5.04
C SER A 81 25.51 -18.64 4.87
N SER A 82 26.82 -18.37 4.87
CA SER A 82 27.91 -19.34 4.96
C SER A 82 29.08 -18.68 5.70
N GLN A 83 29.83 -19.44 6.49
CA GLN A 83 30.98 -18.90 7.21
C GLN A 83 32.00 -18.34 6.20
N PRO A 84 32.39 -17.04 6.30
CA PRO A 84 33.36 -16.44 5.40
C PRO A 84 34.69 -17.20 5.34
N ARG A 85 35.33 -17.21 4.17
CA ARG A 85 36.64 -17.84 3.93
C ARG A 85 37.47 -16.94 3.04
N LEU A 86 38.78 -17.16 3.04
CA LEU A 86 39.63 -16.54 2.02
C LEU A 86 39.43 -17.25 0.68
N LYS A 87 38.92 -16.52 -0.32
CA LYS A 87 38.76 -17.01 -1.69
C LYS A 87 40.09 -16.96 -2.46
N GLU A 88 40.80 -15.83 -2.31
CA GLU A 88 42.04 -15.61 -3.06
C GLU A 88 42.96 -14.63 -2.33
N LEU A 89 44.29 -14.83 -2.49
CA LEU A 89 45.32 -13.91 -2.11
C LEU A 89 46.23 -13.66 -3.32
N ARG A 90 46.34 -12.40 -3.77
CA ARG A 90 47.24 -11.97 -4.83
C ARG A 90 48.32 -11.08 -4.23
N ILE A 91 49.57 -11.38 -4.54
CA ILE A 91 50.71 -10.57 -4.13
C ILE A 91 51.50 -10.20 -5.38
N ASP A 92 51.61 -8.91 -5.67
CA ASP A 92 52.43 -8.36 -6.74
C ASP A 92 53.68 -7.71 -6.13
N ASP A 93 54.79 -8.44 -6.17
CA ASP A 93 56.06 -7.96 -5.62
C ASP A 93 56.65 -6.78 -6.44
N LYS A 94 56.30 -6.68 -7.73
CA LYS A 94 56.80 -5.58 -8.59
C LYS A 94 56.09 -4.27 -8.26
N GLN A 95 54.74 -4.34 -8.09
CA GLN A 95 53.95 -3.17 -7.74
C GLN A 95 53.83 -2.94 -6.24
N ARG A 96 54.41 -3.84 -5.44
CA ARG A 96 54.29 -3.85 -3.96
C ARG A 96 52.85 -3.79 -3.48
N LYS A 97 51.97 -4.62 -4.09
CA LYS A 97 50.53 -4.65 -3.81
C LYS A 97 50.09 -6.02 -3.31
N VAL A 98 49.27 -6.02 -2.26
CA VAL A 98 48.59 -7.22 -1.72
C VAL A 98 47.09 -7.03 -1.90
N THR A 99 46.45 -7.97 -2.59
CA THR A 99 44.99 -8.02 -2.75
C THR A 99 44.48 -9.25 -2.02
N VAL A 100 43.62 -9.02 -1.01
CA VAL A 100 42.97 -10.06 -0.21
C VAL A 100 41.53 -10.15 -0.66
N VAL A 101 41.07 -11.35 -1.07
CA VAL A 101 39.73 -11.56 -1.58
C VAL A 101 39.02 -12.58 -0.68
N PRO A 102 38.24 -12.15 0.32
CA PRO A 102 37.33 -13.04 1.03
C PRO A 102 36.15 -13.43 0.13
N ASP A 103 35.42 -14.47 0.52
CA ASP A 103 34.22 -14.85 -0.22
C ASP A 103 33.08 -13.81 0.00
N PRO A 104 32.05 -13.80 -0.89
CA PRO A 104 31.00 -12.79 -0.85
C PRO A 104 30.20 -12.75 0.45
N SER A 105 30.16 -13.84 1.24
CA SER A 105 29.44 -13.85 2.53
C SER A 105 30.00 -12.83 3.51
N PHE A 106 31.30 -12.45 3.40
CA PHE A 106 31.94 -11.52 4.30
C PHE A 106 31.30 -10.12 4.36
N VAL A 107 30.67 -9.68 3.27
CA VAL A 107 30.00 -8.37 3.20
C VAL A 107 28.50 -8.42 3.49
N GLN A 108 27.99 -9.55 3.96
CA GLN A 108 26.60 -9.66 4.46
C GLN A 108 26.38 -8.88 5.77
N GLN A 109 27.43 -8.54 6.48
CA GLN A 109 27.40 -7.71 7.69
C GLN A 109 27.21 -6.22 7.34
N GLU A 110 26.70 -5.45 8.31
CA GLU A 110 26.78 -3.99 8.24
C GLU A 110 28.23 -3.55 8.47
N LEU A 111 28.72 -2.72 7.56
CA LEU A 111 30.08 -2.18 7.61
C LEU A 111 30.02 -0.66 7.70
N ASN A 112 30.89 -0.07 8.51
CA ASN A 112 31.14 1.37 8.54
C ASN A 112 32.66 1.62 8.54
N ASP A 113 33.09 2.84 8.26
CA ASP A 113 34.50 3.24 8.21
C ASP A 113 35.33 2.73 9.39
N LYS A 114 34.78 2.80 10.61
CA LYS A 114 35.46 2.34 11.81
C LYS A 114 35.67 0.81 11.84
N GLN A 115 34.66 0.05 11.36
CA GLN A 115 34.77 -1.41 11.27
C GLN A 115 35.70 -1.81 10.13
N ILE A 116 35.60 -1.16 8.98
CA ILE A 116 36.46 -1.36 7.81
C ILE A 116 37.93 -1.10 8.22
N GLY A 117 38.19 0.01 8.88
CA GLY A 117 39.54 0.33 9.38
C GLY A 117 40.10 -0.72 10.37
N LYS A 118 39.26 -1.30 11.24
CA LYS A 118 39.66 -2.39 12.11
C LYS A 118 40.00 -3.69 11.35
N ILE A 119 39.20 -4.00 10.30
CA ILE A 119 39.43 -5.16 9.44
C ILE A 119 40.77 -5.00 8.70
N TYR A 120 41.02 -3.86 8.06
CA TYR A 120 42.28 -3.56 7.39
C TYR A 120 43.48 -3.67 8.35
N LYS A 121 43.36 -3.09 9.52
CA LYS A 121 44.42 -3.18 10.56
C LYS A 121 44.71 -4.62 10.96
N LYS A 122 43.66 -5.44 11.14
CA LYS A 122 43.81 -6.84 11.50
C LYS A 122 44.43 -7.66 10.39
N VAL A 123 43.92 -7.51 9.16
CA VAL A 123 44.43 -8.20 7.98
C VAL A 123 45.92 -7.85 7.75
N ARG A 124 46.28 -6.55 7.80
CA ARG A 124 47.69 -6.10 7.69
C ARG A 124 48.58 -6.75 8.74
N HIS A 125 48.11 -6.89 9.97
CA HIS A 125 48.87 -7.53 11.04
C HIS A 125 49.11 -9.02 10.82
N LEU A 126 48.18 -9.72 10.13
CA LEU A 126 48.29 -11.15 9.83
C LEU A 126 49.23 -11.43 8.63
N LEU A 127 49.50 -10.43 7.81
CA LEU A 127 50.47 -10.55 6.75
C LEU A 127 51.89 -10.74 7.31
N PRO A 128 52.74 -11.58 6.70
CA PRO A 128 54.18 -11.65 6.98
C PRO A 128 54.84 -10.27 6.95
N LYS A 129 55.83 -10.02 7.78
CA LYS A 129 56.48 -8.71 7.89
C LYS A 129 56.90 -8.13 6.54
N VAL A 130 57.33 -8.96 5.59
CA VAL A 130 57.77 -8.55 4.24
C VAL A 130 56.67 -7.92 3.39
N TYR A 131 55.39 -8.17 3.67
CA TYR A 131 54.25 -7.66 2.94
C TYR A 131 53.48 -6.58 3.68
N ARG A 132 53.84 -6.25 4.92
CA ARG A 132 53.06 -5.26 5.71
C ARG A 132 53.15 -3.84 5.18
N ASP A 133 54.22 -3.51 4.48
CA ASP A 133 54.46 -2.21 3.88
C ASP A 133 53.95 -2.11 2.40
N TYR A 134 53.34 -3.18 1.91
CA TYR A 134 52.74 -3.18 0.57
C TYR A 134 51.39 -2.46 0.63
N ASP A 135 50.99 -1.91 -0.48
CA ASP A 135 49.62 -1.40 -0.67
C ASP A 135 48.63 -2.55 -0.50
N LEU A 136 47.78 -2.47 0.55
CA LEU A 136 46.82 -3.50 0.90
C LEU A 136 45.43 -3.11 0.43
N SER A 137 44.83 -3.92 -0.41
CA SER A 137 43.42 -3.81 -0.83
C SER A 137 42.67 -5.07 -0.44
N ILE A 138 41.50 -4.94 0.18
CA ILE A 138 40.55 -6.02 0.44
C ILE A 138 39.44 -5.87 -0.58
N VAL A 139 39.21 -6.87 -1.40
CA VAL A 139 38.26 -6.82 -2.52
C VAL A 139 37.25 -7.96 -2.40
N VAL A 140 35.95 -7.64 -2.42
CA VAL A 140 34.88 -8.63 -2.38
C VAL A 140 34.00 -8.44 -3.62
N SER A 141 33.70 -9.51 -4.33
CA SER A 141 32.89 -9.45 -5.56
C SER A 141 33.31 -8.33 -6.54
N GLY A 142 34.61 -8.10 -6.66
CA GLY A 142 35.17 -7.11 -7.57
C GLY A 142 35.22 -5.67 -7.06
N LEU A 143 34.70 -5.37 -5.87
CA LEU A 143 34.70 -4.03 -5.26
C LEU A 143 35.61 -3.96 -4.04
N PRO A 144 36.36 -2.87 -3.82
CA PRO A 144 37.08 -2.60 -2.59
C PRO A 144 36.13 -2.60 -1.38
N LEU A 145 36.63 -3.07 -0.21
CA LEU A 145 35.83 -3.18 1.02
C LEU A 145 35.26 -1.84 1.48
N GLU A 146 35.92 -0.75 1.18
CA GLU A 146 35.48 0.63 1.43
C GLU A 146 34.17 0.99 0.73
N ASN A 147 33.90 0.37 -0.41
CA ASN A 147 32.66 0.57 -1.16
C ASN A 147 31.47 -0.17 -0.56
N TYR A 148 31.67 -0.94 0.51
CA TYR A 148 30.62 -1.60 1.30
C TYR A 148 30.27 -0.86 2.58
N ASP A 149 30.84 0.33 2.79
CA ASP A 149 30.37 1.21 3.83
C ASP A 149 28.89 1.52 3.62
N THR A 150 28.09 1.21 4.64
CA THR A 150 26.66 1.41 4.62
C THR A 150 26.24 2.85 4.93
N ASP A 151 27.17 3.75 5.15
CA ASP A 151 26.90 5.17 5.38
C ASP A 151 26.99 5.95 4.05
N PHE A 152 25.98 5.75 3.19
CA PHE A 152 25.92 6.35 1.85
C PHE A 152 25.65 7.85 1.81
N THR A 153 25.64 8.53 2.94
CA THR A 153 25.46 10.00 3.01
C THR A 153 26.57 10.77 2.26
N SER A 154 27.69 10.13 1.98
CA SER A 154 28.80 10.69 1.21
C SER A 154 28.64 10.64 -0.32
N LEU A 155 27.65 9.93 -0.84
CA LEU A 155 27.40 9.81 -2.28
C LEU A 155 26.54 10.95 -2.86
N SER A 156 26.38 12.06 -2.13
CA SER A 156 25.67 13.23 -2.60
C SER A 156 26.29 13.78 -3.90
N GLY A 157 25.58 13.61 -5.01
CA GLY A 157 25.93 14.18 -6.31
C GLY A 157 26.33 13.18 -7.40
N ASN A 158 26.56 11.89 -7.09
CA ASN A 158 26.89 10.89 -8.11
C ASN A 158 25.70 9.91 -8.28
N SER A 159 25.27 9.71 -9.51
CA SER A 159 24.29 8.68 -9.86
C SER A 159 24.87 7.29 -9.63
N LEU A 160 24.22 6.45 -8.83
CA LEU A 160 24.61 5.05 -8.63
C LEU A 160 24.31 4.19 -9.86
N TRP A 161 23.29 4.54 -10.65
CA TRP A 161 23.06 3.94 -11.96
C TRP A 161 24.14 4.29 -13.00
N GLY A 162 24.96 5.32 -12.75
CA GLY A 162 25.98 5.78 -13.70
C GLY A 162 25.36 6.31 -14.99
N LYS A 163 25.63 5.62 -16.11
CA LYS A 163 25.09 5.96 -17.43
C LYS A 163 23.77 5.24 -17.76
N ILE A 164 23.25 4.40 -16.85
CA ILE A 164 22.04 3.64 -17.08
C ILE A 164 20.84 4.53 -16.72
N HIS A 165 20.15 5.08 -17.71
CA HIS A 165 18.97 5.91 -17.54
C HIS A 165 17.91 5.55 -18.57
N TYR A 166 16.66 5.53 -18.13
CA TYR A 166 15.52 5.53 -19.02
C TYR A 166 15.05 6.96 -19.27
N ASP A 167 15.16 7.42 -20.53
CA ASP A 167 14.82 8.78 -20.97
C ASP A 167 13.55 8.81 -21.84
N GLY A 168 12.86 7.68 -22.03
CA GLY A 168 11.63 7.57 -22.79
C GLY A 168 10.40 8.14 -22.05
N GLN A 169 9.22 8.01 -22.68
CA GLN A 169 7.95 8.37 -22.04
C GLN A 169 7.58 7.36 -20.95
N PRO A 170 6.91 7.77 -19.86
CA PRO A 170 6.40 6.82 -18.86
C PRO A 170 5.46 5.79 -19.51
N TRP A 171 5.41 4.59 -18.95
CA TRP A 171 4.49 3.56 -19.41
C TRP A 171 3.05 4.06 -19.43
N VAL A 172 2.62 4.71 -18.34
CA VAL A 172 1.30 5.37 -18.23
C VAL A 172 1.47 6.76 -17.63
N SER A 173 0.77 7.75 -18.17
CA SER A 173 0.74 9.09 -17.58
C SER A 173 -0.64 9.75 -17.73
N ASN A 174 -1.14 10.36 -16.66
CA ASN A 174 -2.35 11.17 -16.68
C ASN A 174 -2.04 12.55 -17.31
N ALA A 175 -2.57 12.79 -18.51
CA ALA A 175 -2.35 14.03 -19.26
C ALA A 175 -3.30 15.18 -18.86
N SER A 176 -4.35 14.88 -18.09
CA SER A 176 -5.32 15.86 -17.61
C SER A 176 -4.92 16.55 -16.30
N ARG A 177 -3.86 16.10 -15.64
CA ARG A 177 -3.38 16.75 -14.41
C ARG A 177 -2.98 18.21 -14.66
N PRO A 178 -3.50 19.20 -13.88
CA PRO A 178 -3.19 20.62 -14.09
C PRO A 178 -1.81 21.04 -13.56
N PHE A 179 -0.96 20.09 -13.18
CA PHE A 179 0.36 20.31 -12.58
C PHE A 179 1.41 19.33 -13.12
N ARG A 180 2.69 19.66 -12.83
CA ARG A 180 3.82 18.81 -13.19
C ARG A 180 4.67 18.51 -11.96
N ILE A 181 5.10 17.26 -11.85
CA ILE A 181 6.00 16.76 -10.82
C ILE A 181 7.42 16.74 -11.40
N THR A 182 8.39 17.35 -10.73
CA THR A 182 9.75 17.50 -11.26
C THR A 182 10.83 16.97 -10.32
N HIS A 183 10.56 16.87 -9.02
CA HIS A 183 11.48 16.44 -7.97
C HIS A 183 10.94 15.29 -7.13
N GLY A 184 9.83 14.69 -7.56
CA GLY A 184 9.28 13.44 -7.03
C GLY A 184 9.76 12.23 -7.85
N LEU A 185 8.83 11.37 -8.20
CA LEU A 185 9.07 10.11 -8.91
C LEU A 185 8.54 10.11 -10.35
N TYR A 186 8.34 11.28 -10.97
CA TYR A 186 7.85 11.33 -12.35
C TYR A 186 8.74 10.52 -13.29
N ASN A 187 8.09 9.67 -14.11
CA ASN A 187 8.73 8.74 -15.04
C ASN A 187 9.64 7.69 -14.35
N ARG A 188 9.37 7.37 -13.07
CA ARG A 188 10.01 6.26 -12.37
C ARG A 188 9.02 5.09 -12.31
N HIS A 189 9.51 3.88 -12.56
CA HIS A 189 8.69 2.67 -12.62
C HIS A 189 9.09 1.75 -11.48
N LEU A 190 8.16 1.48 -10.59
CA LEU A 190 8.40 0.73 -9.36
C LEU A 190 7.48 -0.49 -9.29
N VAL A 191 7.96 -1.56 -8.68
CA VAL A 191 7.13 -2.73 -8.39
C VAL A 191 6.98 -2.87 -6.88
N VAL A 192 5.75 -2.81 -6.39
CA VAL A 192 5.44 -2.92 -4.96
C VAL A 192 4.28 -3.89 -4.77
N TRP A 193 4.40 -4.79 -3.82
CA TRP A 193 3.31 -5.70 -3.49
C TRP A 193 3.15 -5.94 -2.00
N ALA A 194 1.93 -6.21 -1.59
CA ALA A 194 1.59 -6.79 -0.30
C ALA A 194 2.03 -8.26 -0.27
N SER A 195 2.35 -8.79 0.88
CA SER A 195 3.02 -10.08 1.12
C SER A 195 2.60 -11.24 0.19
N HIS A 196 1.53 -11.90 0.55
CA HIS A 196 1.01 -13.08 -0.14
C HIS A 196 -0.52 -13.00 -0.26
N GLY A 197 -1.12 -14.04 -0.84
CA GLY A 197 -2.57 -14.19 -0.91
C GLY A 197 -2.96 -15.66 -0.79
N ARG A 198 -4.26 -15.93 -0.88
CA ARG A 198 -4.79 -17.28 -0.83
C ARG A 198 -4.25 -18.12 -1.98
N TYR A 199 -3.83 -19.35 -1.68
CA TYR A 199 -3.29 -20.29 -2.66
C TYR A 199 -3.95 -21.67 -2.56
N TYR A 200 -3.82 -22.46 -3.61
CA TYR A 200 -4.30 -23.85 -3.63
C TYR A 200 -3.19 -24.78 -3.15
N ASP A 201 -3.43 -25.47 -2.03
CA ASP A 201 -2.54 -26.51 -1.54
C ASP A 201 -2.78 -27.81 -2.35
N THR A 202 -1.89 -28.13 -3.27
CA THR A 202 -2.00 -29.30 -4.15
C THR A 202 -1.98 -30.62 -3.41
N LYS A 203 -1.37 -30.65 -2.21
CA LYS A 203 -1.30 -31.88 -1.38
C LYS A 203 -2.59 -32.10 -0.61
N LYS A 204 -3.22 -31.03 -0.12
CA LYS A 204 -4.49 -31.08 0.62
C LYS A 204 -5.71 -31.01 -0.29
N GLY A 205 -5.54 -30.58 -1.55
CA GLY A 205 -6.63 -30.43 -2.50
C GLY A 205 -7.58 -29.27 -2.15
N GLN A 206 -7.10 -28.21 -1.50
CA GLN A 206 -7.94 -27.10 -1.05
C GLN A 206 -7.24 -25.75 -1.10
N TRP A 207 -8.04 -24.68 -1.20
CA TRP A 207 -7.58 -23.30 -1.07
C TRP A 207 -7.35 -22.93 0.40
N GLN A 208 -6.24 -22.29 0.72
CA GLN A 208 -5.90 -21.85 2.07
C GLN A 208 -5.06 -20.59 2.07
N TRP A 209 -5.03 -19.87 3.21
CA TRP A 209 -4.13 -18.74 3.43
C TRP A 209 -2.69 -19.25 3.60
N GLN A 210 -1.73 -18.44 3.24
CA GLN A 210 -0.31 -18.77 3.44
C GLN A 210 0.08 -18.67 4.91
N ARG A 211 -0.60 -17.83 5.66
CA ARG A 211 -0.32 -17.59 7.09
C ARG A 211 -1.56 -17.84 7.95
N PRO A 212 -1.37 -18.30 9.20
CA PRO A 212 -2.47 -18.57 10.11
C PRO A 212 -3.22 -17.29 10.50
N PRO A 213 -4.55 -17.38 10.70
CA PRO A 213 -5.36 -16.25 11.14
C PRO A 213 -5.09 -15.90 12.60
N LEU A 214 -4.91 -14.59 12.88
CA LEU A 214 -4.71 -14.07 14.22
C LEU A 214 -5.19 -12.61 14.30
N PHE A 215 -5.75 -12.17 15.42
CA PHE A 215 -6.22 -10.80 15.65
C PHE A 215 -7.23 -10.27 14.60
N GLY A 216 -8.14 -11.12 14.15
CA GLY A 216 -9.15 -10.75 13.15
C GLY A 216 -8.65 -10.73 11.70
N THR A 217 -7.39 -10.99 11.45
CA THR A 217 -6.72 -10.92 10.15
C THR A 217 -5.70 -12.04 9.96
N CYS A 218 -4.94 -12.00 8.88
CA CYS A 218 -3.69 -12.75 8.71
C CYS A 218 -2.70 -11.87 7.93
N GLU A 219 -1.44 -12.24 7.84
CA GLU A 219 -0.45 -11.45 7.10
C GLU A 219 -0.89 -11.18 5.66
N ASP A 220 -1.49 -12.19 4.99
CA ASP A 220 -1.97 -12.13 3.61
C ASP A 220 -2.94 -10.95 3.35
N LEU A 221 -3.74 -10.59 4.35
CA LEU A 221 -4.71 -9.50 4.28
C LEU A 221 -4.20 -8.20 4.91
N PHE A 222 -3.46 -8.31 6.01
CA PHE A 222 -3.03 -7.16 6.79
C PHE A 222 -2.15 -6.21 5.98
N THR A 223 -1.16 -6.75 5.24
CA THR A 223 -0.24 -5.94 4.44
C THR A 223 -0.93 -5.19 3.30
N GLU A 224 -2.04 -5.72 2.76
CA GLU A 224 -2.86 -5.02 1.78
C GLU A 224 -3.46 -3.72 2.34
N THR A 225 -3.82 -3.71 3.64
CA THR A 225 -4.38 -2.51 4.30
C THR A 225 -3.38 -1.37 4.48
N ILE A 226 -2.11 -1.59 4.18
CA ILE A 226 -1.05 -0.58 4.15
C ILE A 226 -0.69 -0.22 2.70
N VAL A 227 -0.48 -1.23 1.87
CA VAL A 227 0.04 -1.06 0.51
C VAL A 227 -0.99 -0.42 -0.42
N LEU A 228 -2.23 -0.93 -0.43
CA LEU A 228 -3.24 -0.48 -1.40
C LEU A 228 -3.82 0.92 -1.08
N PRO A 229 -4.24 1.23 0.18
CA PRO A 229 -4.85 2.53 0.46
C PRO A 229 -3.85 3.67 0.69
N TYR A 230 -2.57 3.37 0.99
CA TYR A 230 -1.61 4.39 1.37
C TYR A 230 -0.34 4.39 0.52
N LEU A 231 0.44 3.30 0.49
CA LEU A 231 1.78 3.30 -0.09
C LEU A 231 1.75 3.52 -1.62
N ILE A 232 0.96 2.72 -2.34
CA ILE A 232 0.85 2.85 -3.80
C ILE A 232 0.31 4.24 -4.18
N PRO A 233 -0.79 4.76 -3.58
CA PRO A 233 -1.25 6.12 -3.86
C PRO A 233 -0.20 7.21 -3.61
N MET A 234 0.60 7.14 -2.53
CA MET A 234 1.68 8.11 -2.28
C MET A 234 2.75 8.08 -3.37
N LEU A 235 3.15 6.89 -3.82
CA LEU A 235 4.12 6.76 -4.90
C LEU A 235 3.58 7.30 -6.23
N GLU A 236 2.33 7.02 -6.57
CA GLU A 236 1.66 7.51 -7.78
C GLU A 236 1.37 9.01 -7.73
N ASN A 237 1.05 9.54 -6.56
CA ASN A 237 0.91 10.97 -6.30
C ASN A 237 2.24 11.72 -6.47
N ALA A 238 3.36 11.08 -6.14
CA ALA A 238 4.70 11.57 -6.44
C ALA A 238 5.13 11.39 -7.91
N GLY A 239 4.28 10.79 -8.74
CA GLY A 239 4.48 10.64 -10.20
C GLY A 239 5.05 9.30 -10.66
N ALA A 240 5.21 8.32 -9.79
CA ALA A 240 5.65 6.98 -10.18
C ALA A 240 4.58 6.25 -10.99
N VAL A 241 5.04 5.35 -11.86
CA VAL A 241 4.22 4.26 -12.39
C VAL A 241 4.45 3.05 -11.49
N VAL A 242 3.43 2.65 -10.74
CA VAL A 242 3.54 1.53 -9.79
C VAL A 242 2.83 0.30 -10.34
N TYR A 243 3.58 -0.77 -10.49
CA TYR A 243 3.05 -2.09 -10.82
C TYR A 243 2.99 -2.97 -9.56
N THR A 244 1.98 -3.81 -9.49
CA THR A 244 1.89 -4.87 -8.49
C THR A 244 1.59 -6.20 -9.20
N PRO A 245 2.31 -7.29 -8.91
CA PRO A 245 2.07 -8.62 -9.49
C PRO A 245 0.89 -9.34 -8.82
N ARG A 246 -0.06 -8.58 -8.29
CA ARG A 246 -1.34 -8.98 -7.71
C ARG A 246 -2.42 -8.00 -8.14
N GLU A 247 -3.70 -8.39 -8.03
CA GLU A 247 -4.79 -7.44 -8.21
C GLU A 247 -4.72 -6.34 -7.16
N ARG A 248 -5.06 -5.11 -7.55
CA ARG A 248 -5.04 -3.94 -6.67
C ARG A 248 -6.41 -3.32 -6.39
N ASP A 249 -7.44 -3.71 -7.14
CA ASP A 249 -8.79 -3.18 -6.99
C ASP A 249 -9.61 -4.04 -6.02
N LEU A 250 -10.20 -3.41 -5.01
CA LEU A 250 -11.10 -4.05 -4.05
C LEU A 250 -12.50 -4.34 -4.65
N GLN A 251 -12.78 -3.81 -5.84
CA GLN A 251 -14.08 -3.98 -6.51
C GLN A 251 -14.30 -5.45 -6.89
N THR A 252 -15.35 -6.05 -6.37
CA THR A 252 -15.72 -7.44 -6.63
C THR A 252 -16.44 -7.65 -7.96
N GLU A 253 -17.04 -6.58 -8.49
CA GLU A 253 -17.60 -6.58 -9.84
C GLU A 253 -16.49 -6.39 -10.87
N GLU A 254 -16.66 -7.01 -12.04
CA GLU A 254 -15.77 -6.89 -13.18
C GLU A 254 -16.57 -6.77 -14.47
N TYR A 255 -16.22 -5.80 -15.31
CA TYR A 255 -16.79 -5.64 -16.65
C TYR A 255 -15.66 -5.64 -17.65
N ILE A 256 -15.76 -6.51 -18.67
CA ILE A 256 -14.77 -6.60 -19.74
C ILE A 256 -15.45 -6.30 -21.06
N VAL A 257 -14.81 -5.48 -21.87
CA VAL A 257 -15.18 -5.22 -23.26
C VAL A 257 -14.00 -5.56 -24.13
N ASP A 258 -14.22 -6.44 -25.09
CA ASP A 258 -13.19 -7.03 -25.93
C ASP A 258 -13.49 -6.77 -27.44
N ASN A 259 -12.44 -6.56 -28.23
CA ASN A 259 -12.61 -6.35 -29.67
C ASN A 259 -13.17 -7.59 -30.39
N ASP A 260 -12.98 -8.79 -29.86
CA ASP A 260 -13.54 -10.03 -30.40
C ASP A 260 -15.05 -10.20 -30.10
N GLY A 261 -15.56 -9.51 -29.08
CA GLY A 261 -16.98 -9.18 -28.86
C GLY A 261 -17.94 -10.29 -28.50
N ILE A 262 -17.60 -11.56 -28.65
CA ILE A 262 -18.56 -12.69 -28.55
C ILE A 262 -19.13 -12.80 -27.13
N ASN A 263 -18.27 -12.75 -26.11
CA ASN A 263 -18.66 -12.88 -24.70
C ASN A 263 -18.45 -11.59 -23.88
N ALA A 264 -17.87 -10.54 -24.48
CA ALA A 264 -17.54 -9.27 -23.86
C ALA A 264 -17.92 -8.09 -24.79
N PRO A 265 -19.22 -7.89 -25.07
CA PRO A 265 -19.72 -6.95 -26.06
C PRO A 265 -19.54 -5.50 -25.60
N GLY A 266 -19.51 -4.57 -26.60
CA GLY A 266 -19.46 -3.11 -26.35
C GLY A 266 -18.31 -2.41 -27.05
N TYR A 267 -17.50 -3.15 -27.81
CA TYR A 267 -16.45 -2.59 -28.67
C TYR A 267 -17.03 -2.05 -29.98
N SER A 268 -16.48 -0.94 -30.44
CA SER A 268 -16.77 -0.39 -31.77
C SER A 268 -15.60 0.46 -32.27
N GLU A 269 -15.52 0.59 -33.61
CA GLU A 269 -14.54 1.44 -34.29
C GLU A 269 -15.29 2.55 -35.06
N SER A 270 -14.72 3.77 -35.06
CA SER A 270 -15.25 4.83 -35.95
C SER A 270 -15.04 4.43 -37.43
N ASP A 271 -15.81 5.02 -38.33
CA ASP A 271 -15.78 4.76 -39.77
C ASP A 271 -16.04 3.30 -40.14
N GLU A 272 -16.82 2.58 -39.35
CA GLU A 272 -17.10 1.16 -39.54
C GLU A 272 -15.78 0.31 -39.61
N GLY A 273 -14.73 0.76 -38.93
CA GLY A 273 -13.43 0.09 -38.88
C GLY A 273 -12.57 0.21 -40.14
N LYS A 274 -12.90 1.08 -41.08
CA LYS A 274 -12.16 1.21 -42.36
C LYS A 274 -10.68 1.56 -42.22
N GLN A 275 -10.30 2.24 -41.15
CA GLN A 275 -8.91 2.61 -40.83
C GLN A 275 -8.21 1.62 -39.86
N TRP A 276 -8.95 0.64 -39.34
CA TRP A 276 -8.43 -0.39 -38.45
C TRP A 276 -8.14 -1.69 -39.22
N ASN A 277 -7.04 -2.35 -38.88
CA ASN A 277 -6.62 -3.62 -39.45
C ASN A 277 -6.34 -4.61 -38.33
N ASN A 278 -6.34 -5.91 -38.64
CA ASN A 278 -5.90 -6.91 -37.70
C ASN A 278 -4.39 -6.80 -37.47
N CYS A 279 -3.98 -6.83 -36.21
CA CYS A 279 -2.60 -6.93 -35.81
C CYS A 279 -2.11 -8.38 -36.00
N PRO A 280 -0.84 -8.61 -36.37
CA PRO A 280 -0.33 -9.98 -36.55
C PRO A 280 -0.02 -10.71 -35.23
N ARG A 281 -0.29 -10.10 -34.08
CA ARG A 281 -0.14 -10.65 -32.74
C ARG A 281 -1.47 -11.14 -32.19
N SER A 282 -1.46 -12.21 -31.38
CA SER A 282 -2.63 -12.63 -30.61
C SER A 282 -2.93 -11.64 -29.47
N GLY A 283 -4.18 -11.53 -29.10
CA GLY A 283 -4.68 -10.68 -28.03
C GLY A 283 -5.42 -11.45 -26.92
N PHE A 284 -6.09 -10.69 -26.11
CA PHE A 284 -6.99 -11.19 -25.10
C PHE A 284 -8.26 -11.76 -25.75
N ALA A 285 -8.78 -12.86 -25.20
CA ALA A 285 -10.09 -13.39 -25.51
C ALA A 285 -10.85 -13.69 -24.21
N TYR A 286 -11.97 -13.03 -24.04
CA TYR A 286 -12.81 -13.29 -22.87
C TYR A 286 -13.50 -14.67 -23.00
N ARG A 287 -13.30 -15.50 -22.00
CA ARG A 287 -13.90 -16.84 -21.90
C ARG A 287 -14.96 -16.86 -20.80
N LEU A 288 -16.13 -17.41 -21.12
CA LEU A 288 -17.11 -17.72 -20.10
C LEU A 288 -16.60 -18.88 -19.20
N GLY A 289 -16.67 -18.68 -17.89
CA GLY A 289 -16.22 -19.65 -16.89
C GLY A 289 -14.76 -19.45 -16.46
N ASN A 290 -14.21 -20.48 -15.85
CA ASN A 290 -12.89 -20.39 -15.22
C ASN A 290 -11.78 -20.85 -16.16
N TYR A 291 -10.60 -20.28 -15.99
CA TYR A 291 -9.37 -20.74 -16.63
C TYR A 291 -8.76 -21.86 -15.80
N VAL A 292 -8.26 -22.92 -16.45
CA VAL A 292 -7.47 -23.96 -15.80
C VAL A 292 -5.99 -23.65 -15.90
N ASP A 293 -5.18 -24.36 -15.13
CA ASP A 293 -3.73 -24.17 -15.14
C ASP A 293 -3.14 -24.30 -16.56
N GLY A 294 -2.25 -23.37 -16.91
CA GLY A 294 -1.61 -23.30 -18.22
C GLY A 294 -2.41 -22.58 -19.32
N GLN A 295 -3.69 -22.27 -19.12
CA GLN A 295 -4.45 -21.44 -20.07
C GLN A 295 -4.05 -19.98 -19.94
N ASN A 296 -3.75 -19.34 -21.07
CA ASN A 296 -3.38 -17.93 -21.12
C ASN A 296 -4.43 -17.14 -21.88
N PRO A 297 -5.15 -16.16 -21.20
CA PRO A 297 -6.20 -15.39 -21.84
C PRO A 297 -5.75 -14.56 -23.06
N PHE A 298 -4.47 -14.24 -23.18
CA PHE A 298 -3.89 -13.39 -24.24
C PHE A 298 -3.34 -14.17 -25.44
N LYS A 299 -3.73 -15.43 -25.61
CA LYS A 299 -3.26 -16.28 -26.73
C LYS A 299 -4.31 -16.60 -27.76
N ASP A 300 -5.59 -16.49 -27.39
CA ASP A 300 -6.71 -16.97 -28.21
C ASP A 300 -7.50 -15.84 -28.92
N GLY A 301 -7.23 -14.57 -28.56
CA GLY A 301 -7.90 -13.40 -29.12
C GLY A 301 -7.14 -12.73 -30.25
N THR A 302 -7.79 -11.71 -30.84
CA THR A 302 -7.23 -10.86 -31.89
C THR A 302 -6.92 -9.47 -31.34
N VAL A 303 -6.15 -8.68 -32.08
CA VAL A 303 -5.83 -7.28 -31.75
C VAL A 303 -6.07 -6.42 -32.97
N ARG A 304 -6.62 -5.22 -32.78
CA ARG A 304 -6.82 -4.24 -33.82
C ARG A 304 -5.66 -3.24 -33.85
N MET A 305 -5.36 -2.68 -35.03
CA MET A 305 -4.24 -1.76 -35.24
C MET A 305 -4.62 -0.65 -36.21
N ALA A 306 -4.27 0.59 -35.86
CA ALA A 306 -4.45 1.75 -36.74
C ALA A 306 -3.17 2.57 -36.90
N LYS A 307 -2.96 3.16 -38.10
CA LYS A 307 -1.86 4.12 -38.32
C LYS A 307 -2.15 5.43 -37.61
N THR A 308 -1.13 6.04 -37.03
CA THR A 308 -1.26 7.31 -36.33
C THR A 308 -1.40 8.51 -37.26
N THR A 309 -2.12 9.54 -36.78
CA THR A 309 -2.25 10.86 -37.42
C THR A 309 -1.84 11.98 -36.46
N LYS A 310 -1.24 13.06 -36.99
CA LYS A 310 -0.89 14.26 -36.21
C LYS A 310 -1.97 15.33 -36.18
N LYS A 311 -2.82 15.37 -37.20
CA LYS A 311 -3.84 16.40 -37.41
C LYS A 311 -5.05 15.79 -38.11
N GLY A 312 -6.22 16.42 -37.94
CA GLY A 312 -7.44 16.10 -38.62
C GLY A 312 -8.33 15.12 -37.89
N ASP A 313 -9.37 14.66 -38.59
CA ASP A 313 -10.32 13.70 -38.07
C ASP A 313 -9.69 12.33 -38.02
N GLY A 314 -9.15 12.00 -36.81
CA GLY A 314 -8.59 10.67 -36.52
C GLY A 314 -9.68 9.63 -36.42
N THR A 315 -9.26 8.36 -36.47
CA THR A 315 -10.14 7.24 -36.10
C THR A 315 -9.97 6.91 -34.60
N TYR A 316 -10.99 6.25 -34.04
CA TYR A 316 -10.94 5.79 -32.65
C TYR A 316 -11.57 4.41 -32.50
N ALA A 317 -11.13 3.70 -31.46
CA ALA A 317 -11.75 2.52 -30.89
C ALA A 317 -12.42 2.88 -29.56
N LEU A 318 -13.59 2.32 -29.30
CA LEU A 318 -14.42 2.63 -28.14
C LEU A 318 -14.81 1.32 -27.43
N TRP A 319 -14.60 1.28 -26.11
CA TRP A 319 -15.04 0.21 -25.22
C TRP A 319 -16.09 0.74 -24.26
N GLN A 320 -17.33 0.29 -24.40
CA GLN A 320 -18.51 0.79 -23.71
C GLN A 320 -19.20 -0.35 -22.95
N PRO A 321 -18.83 -0.58 -21.68
CA PRO A 321 -19.47 -1.58 -20.84
C PRO A 321 -20.88 -1.19 -20.45
N ARG A 322 -21.62 -2.15 -19.90
CA ARG A 322 -22.88 -1.91 -19.21
C ARG A 322 -22.68 -2.18 -17.73
N PHE A 323 -22.56 -1.15 -16.90
CA PHE A 323 -22.44 -1.28 -15.46
C PHE A 323 -23.80 -1.64 -14.84
N HIS A 324 -23.83 -2.72 -14.05
CA HIS A 324 -25.03 -3.09 -13.28
C HIS A 324 -25.12 -2.34 -11.96
N LYS A 325 -24.01 -1.82 -11.46
CA LYS A 325 -23.92 -1.04 -10.23
C LYS A 325 -23.01 0.16 -10.45
N ALA A 326 -23.48 1.35 -10.05
CA ALA A 326 -22.62 2.51 -9.97
C ALA A 326 -21.54 2.28 -8.90
N GLY A 327 -20.31 2.74 -9.16
CA GLY A 327 -19.23 2.53 -8.21
C GLY A 327 -17.90 3.04 -8.73
N ARG A 328 -16.86 2.76 -7.94
CA ARG A 328 -15.48 3.07 -8.26
C ARG A 328 -14.79 1.82 -8.78
N TYR A 329 -14.20 1.92 -9.98
CA TYR A 329 -13.58 0.80 -10.69
C TYR A 329 -12.21 1.18 -11.20
N ALA A 330 -11.22 0.32 -10.97
CA ALA A 330 -9.95 0.40 -11.68
C ALA A 330 -10.15 0.10 -13.16
N VAL A 331 -9.49 0.85 -14.02
CA VAL A 331 -9.52 0.66 -15.49
C VAL A 331 -8.18 0.11 -15.94
N TYR A 332 -8.24 -1.02 -16.64
CA TYR A 332 -7.08 -1.66 -17.26
C TYR A 332 -7.33 -1.79 -18.76
N VAL A 333 -6.29 -1.54 -19.52
CA VAL A 333 -6.29 -1.77 -20.97
C VAL A 333 -5.31 -2.86 -21.35
N SER A 334 -5.58 -3.54 -22.44
CA SER A 334 -4.60 -4.41 -23.10
C SER A 334 -4.36 -3.92 -24.53
N TYR A 335 -3.16 -4.22 -25.02
CA TYR A 335 -2.67 -3.92 -26.37
C TYR A 335 -1.48 -4.83 -26.70
N GLN A 336 -0.98 -4.78 -27.92
CA GLN A 336 0.25 -5.47 -28.29
C GLN A 336 1.33 -4.48 -28.69
N THR A 337 2.55 -4.74 -28.22
CA THR A 337 3.74 -4.04 -28.68
C THR A 337 4.16 -4.62 -30.02
N VAL A 338 4.23 -3.78 -31.05
CA VAL A 338 4.65 -4.14 -32.42
C VAL A 338 5.67 -3.15 -32.95
N ASP A 339 6.32 -3.46 -34.07
CA ASP A 339 7.15 -2.49 -34.77
C ASP A 339 6.38 -1.21 -35.02
N LYS A 340 7.02 -0.07 -34.68
CA LYS A 340 6.45 1.27 -34.81
C LYS A 340 5.27 1.59 -33.87
N SER A 341 5.06 0.80 -32.80
CA SER A 341 4.19 1.25 -31.71
C SER A 341 4.62 2.62 -31.20
N VAL A 342 3.64 3.50 -30.93
CA VAL A 342 3.95 4.85 -30.44
C VAL A 342 4.14 4.88 -28.91
N ASP A 343 4.85 5.89 -28.44
CA ASP A 343 5.12 6.12 -27.03
C ASP A 343 4.11 7.06 -26.35
N ASP A 344 3.05 7.46 -27.07
CA ASP A 344 2.05 8.45 -26.61
C ASP A 344 0.61 8.09 -27.04
N ALA A 345 0.26 6.79 -27.08
CA ALA A 345 -1.08 6.34 -27.43
C ALA A 345 -2.12 7.04 -26.54
N HIS A 346 -3.15 7.62 -27.17
CA HIS A 346 -4.06 8.55 -26.52
C HIS A 346 -5.37 7.87 -26.12
N TYR A 347 -5.47 7.51 -24.86
CA TYR A 347 -6.69 7.03 -24.24
C TYR A 347 -7.45 8.17 -23.57
N VAL A 348 -8.78 8.11 -23.60
CA VAL A 348 -9.69 8.97 -22.85
C VAL A 348 -10.66 8.09 -22.07
N VAL A 349 -10.68 8.26 -20.76
CA VAL A 349 -11.64 7.60 -19.86
C VAL A 349 -12.77 8.57 -19.60
N PHE A 350 -13.99 8.23 -20.08
CA PHE A 350 -15.21 8.97 -19.78
C PHE A 350 -15.89 8.34 -18.57
N HIS A 351 -16.10 9.15 -17.52
CA HIS A 351 -16.59 8.66 -16.23
C HIS A 351 -17.50 9.70 -15.56
N LYS A 352 -18.74 9.35 -15.29
CA LYS A 352 -19.73 10.25 -14.65
C LYS A 352 -19.74 11.68 -15.21
N GLY A 353 -19.72 11.83 -16.54
CA GLY A 353 -19.74 13.13 -17.21
C GLY A 353 -18.42 13.91 -17.22
N GLN A 354 -17.33 13.28 -16.80
CA GLN A 354 -15.96 13.80 -16.90
C GLN A 354 -15.16 13.03 -17.94
N ALA A 355 -14.08 13.63 -18.43
CA ALA A 355 -13.15 13.01 -19.36
C ALA A 355 -11.72 13.16 -18.82
N THR A 356 -11.02 12.05 -18.63
CA THR A 356 -9.61 12.06 -18.21
C THR A 356 -8.75 11.47 -19.32
N GLU A 357 -7.81 12.27 -19.81
CA GLU A 357 -6.83 11.86 -20.83
C GLU A 357 -5.66 11.13 -20.21
N VAL A 358 -5.31 9.96 -20.76
CA VAL A 358 -4.18 9.13 -20.33
C VAL A 358 -3.31 8.82 -21.56
N ARG A 359 -2.00 9.00 -21.43
CA ARG A 359 -1.02 8.57 -22.43
C ARG A 359 -0.42 7.25 -22.02
N VAL A 360 -0.35 6.31 -22.96
CA VAL A 360 0.24 4.99 -22.77
C VAL A 360 1.37 4.79 -23.77
N ASN A 361 2.52 4.41 -23.28
CA ASN A 361 3.64 4.03 -24.11
C ASN A 361 3.47 2.57 -24.56
N GLN A 362 2.97 2.35 -25.78
CA GLN A 362 2.75 1.01 -26.34
C GLN A 362 4.03 0.32 -26.88
N GLN A 363 5.20 0.95 -26.70
CA GLN A 363 6.50 0.33 -27.04
C GLN A 363 6.95 -0.66 -25.96
N MET A 364 6.20 -0.82 -24.87
CA MET A 364 6.47 -1.73 -23.76
C MET A 364 5.17 -2.29 -23.18
N GLY A 365 5.26 -3.40 -22.45
CA GLY A 365 4.17 -3.97 -21.67
C GLY A 365 2.96 -4.46 -22.49
N GLY A 366 3.18 -4.92 -23.72
CA GLY A 366 2.13 -5.54 -24.53
C GLY A 366 1.72 -6.92 -24.03
N GLY A 367 0.46 -7.33 -24.30
CA GLY A 367 -0.04 -8.67 -23.96
C GLY A 367 -0.30 -8.88 -22.46
N THR A 368 -0.58 -7.82 -21.72
CA THR A 368 -0.95 -7.84 -20.29
C THR A 368 -1.95 -6.77 -19.95
N TRP A 369 -2.49 -6.79 -18.73
CA TRP A 369 -3.33 -5.73 -18.19
C TRP A 369 -2.50 -4.54 -17.72
N VAL A 370 -2.76 -3.36 -18.27
CA VAL A 370 -2.09 -2.09 -17.97
C VAL A 370 -3.05 -1.14 -17.27
N TYR A 371 -2.76 -0.78 -16.02
CA TYR A 371 -3.60 0.07 -15.20
C TYR A 371 -3.52 1.54 -15.64
N LEU A 372 -4.69 2.17 -15.91
CA LEU A 372 -4.80 3.57 -16.29
C LEU A 372 -5.15 4.49 -15.11
N GLY A 373 -5.86 4.00 -14.13
CA GLY A 373 -6.40 4.75 -13.01
C GLY A 373 -7.66 4.11 -12.44
N THR A 374 -8.17 4.65 -11.33
CA THR A 374 -9.44 4.23 -10.73
C THR A 374 -10.43 5.39 -10.80
N PHE A 375 -11.61 5.15 -11.39
CA PHE A 375 -12.60 6.18 -11.73
C PHE A 375 -13.99 5.80 -11.23
N ASP A 376 -14.84 6.83 -11.03
CA ASP A 376 -16.22 6.65 -10.64
C ASP A 376 -17.10 6.49 -11.90
N PHE A 377 -17.86 5.40 -12.01
CA PHE A 377 -18.81 5.15 -13.10
C PHE A 377 -20.24 5.14 -12.59
N GLY A 378 -21.16 5.59 -13.46
CA GLY A 378 -22.59 5.48 -13.22
C GLY A 378 -23.12 4.10 -13.59
N GLU A 379 -24.34 3.78 -13.16
CA GLU A 379 -25.07 2.59 -13.61
C GLU A 379 -25.52 2.75 -15.09
N GLY A 380 -25.58 1.64 -15.80
CA GLY A 380 -26.07 1.57 -17.19
C GLY A 380 -24.94 1.64 -18.22
N LYS A 381 -25.36 1.84 -19.49
CA LYS A 381 -24.48 2.03 -20.64
C LYS A 381 -24.64 3.47 -21.13
N GLY A 382 -23.54 4.18 -21.30
CA GLY A 382 -23.56 5.57 -21.77
C GLY A 382 -22.20 6.02 -22.28
N ILE A 383 -22.20 7.15 -23.02
CA ILE A 383 -20.96 7.74 -23.54
C ILE A 383 -20.09 8.32 -22.41
N ASP A 384 -20.66 8.58 -21.26
CA ASP A 384 -20.02 9.04 -20.03
C ASP A 384 -19.50 7.89 -19.14
N ASN A 385 -19.57 6.64 -19.63
CA ASN A 385 -19.11 5.41 -18.98
C ASN A 385 -18.38 4.53 -20.00
N CYS A 386 -17.27 5.00 -20.56
CA CYS A 386 -16.52 4.25 -21.57
C CYS A 386 -15.03 4.63 -21.62
N VAL A 387 -14.26 3.85 -22.35
CA VAL A 387 -12.86 4.16 -22.69
C VAL A 387 -12.74 4.30 -24.19
N MET A 388 -12.01 5.30 -24.65
CA MET A 388 -11.73 5.56 -26.07
C MET A 388 -10.21 5.57 -26.28
N LEU A 389 -9.74 4.93 -27.34
CA LEU A 389 -8.39 5.07 -27.87
C LEU A 389 -8.47 5.77 -29.21
N THR A 390 -7.80 6.93 -29.34
CA THR A 390 -7.68 7.62 -30.63
C THR A 390 -6.37 7.23 -31.30
N ASN A 391 -6.31 7.34 -32.64
CA ASN A 391 -5.04 7.20 -33.38
C ASN A 391 -4.23 8.51 -33.45
N GLN A 392 -4.58 9.53 -32.66
CA GLN A 392 -3.84 10.79 -32.60
C GLN A 392 -2.53 10.58 -31.82
N SER A 393 -1.41 10.94 -32.43
CA SER A 393 -0.09 10.86 -31.82
C SER A 393 0.83 11.94 -32.37
N LYS A 394 1.78 12.42 -31.57
CA LYS A 394 2.88 13.28 -32.03
C LYS A 394 3.90 12.50 -32.85
N ARG A 395 3.89 11.17 -32.75
CA ARG A 395 4.78 10.23 -33.44
C ARG A 395 4.12 9.66 -34.70
N ARG A 396 4.96 9.26 -35.65
CA ARG A 396 4.52 8.48 -36.80
C ARG A 396 4.68 7.00 -36.46
N GLY A 397 3.57 6.27 -36.46
CA GLY A 397 3.59 4.87 -36.09
C GLY A 397 2.23 4.22 -36.14
N VAL A 398 1.97 3.33 -35.19
CA VAL A 398 0.69 2.65 -35.02
C VAL A 398 0.27 2.64 -33.55
N VAL A 399 -1.04 2.62 -33.33
CA VAL A 399 -1.66 2.25 -32.05
C VAL A 399 -2.31 0.88 -32.21
N THR A 400 -2.30 0.09 -31.14
CA THR A 400 -2.97 -1.20 -31.07
C THR A 400 -4.05 -1.17 -29.99
N ALA A 401 -5.17 -1.85 -30.25
CA ALA A 401 -6.38 -1.90 -29.44
C ALA A 401 -6.79 -3.36 -29.23
N ASP A 402 -7.06 -3.74 -27.99
CA ASP A 402 -7.43 -5.11 -27.62
C ASP A 402 -8.62 -5.03 -26.64
N ALA A 403 -8.53 -5.43 -25.40
CA ALA A 403 -9.60 -5.40 -24.44
C ALA A 403 -9.44 -4.29 -23.40
N VAL A 404 -10.56 -3.91 -22.77
CA VAL A 404 -10.59 -3.03 -21.58
C VAL A 404 -11.36 -3.73 -20.46
N ARG A 405 -10.77 -3.73 -19.27
CA ARG A 405 -11.31 -4.29 -18.04
C ARG A 405 -11.59 -3.19 -17.02
N PHE A 406 -12.76 -3.24 -16.39
CA PHE A 406 -13.21 -2.34 -15.34
C PHE A 406 -13.47 -3.17 -14.07
N GLY A 407 -12.75 -2.87 -12.99
CA GLY A 407 -12.88 -3.56 -11.72
C GLY A 407 -11.92 -4.72 -11.51
N GLY A 408 -11.75 -5.13 -10.25
CA GLY A 408 -10.87 -6.23 -9.83
C GLY A 408 -11.46 -7.61 -10.09
N GLY A 409 -12.72 -7.78 -9.77
CA GLY A 409 -13.47 -9.03 -9.98
C GLY A 409 -13.14 -10.14 -8.99
N MET A 410 -13.80 -11.26 -9.20
CA MET A 410 -13.59 -12.50 -8.45
C MET A 410 -12.46 -13.32 -9.07
N GLY A 411 -11.81 -14.15 -8.25
CA GLY A 411 -10.84 -15.12 -8.74
C GLY A 411 -11.44 -16.09 -9.76
N ASN A 412 -10.82 -16.24 -10.92
CA ASN A 412 -11.30 -17.02 -12.05
C ASN A 412 -10.33 -18.12 -12.52
N ILE A 413 -9.27 -18.36 -11.75
CA ILE A 413 -8.34 -19.47 -12.02
C ILE A 413 -8.79 -20.67 -11.18
N SER A 414 -9.06 -21.81 -11.87
CA SER A 414 -9.48 -23.05 -11.25
C SER A 414 -8.30 -23.94 -10.93
N ARG A 415 -8.23 -24.45 -9.71
CA ARG A 415 -7.29 -25.48 -9.26
C ARG A 415 -8.08 -26.62 -8.62
N GLY A 416 -7.76 -27.86 -8.95
CA GLY A 416 -8.53 -29.03 -8.49
C GLY A 416 -10.04 -28.98 -8.83
N GLY A 417 -10.40 -28.25 -9.90
CA GLY A 417 -11.78 -28.09 -10.37
C GLY A 417 -12.58 -26.95 -9.69
N VAL A 418 -11.99 -26.22 -8.74
CA VAL A 418 -12.66 -25.14 -8.02
C VAL A 418 -11.79 -23.86 -8.00
N THR A 419 -12.43 -22.68 -7.96
CA THR A 419 -11.75 -21.38 -7.74
C THR A 419 -11.61 -21.11 -6.25
N SER A 420 -10.92 -20.03 -5.88
CA SER A 420 -10.80 -19.61 -4.48
C SER A 420 -12.14 -19.23 -3.83
N GLY A 421 -13.12 -18.83 -4.65
CA GLY A 421 -14.40 -18.26 -4.19
C GLY A 421 -14.27 -16.85 -3.61
N LEU A 422 -13.09 -16.20 -3.72
CA LEU A 422 -12.79 -14.89 -3.16
C LEU A 422 -12.53 -13.84 -4.26
N PRO A 423 -12.61 -12.53 -3.92
CA PRO A 423 -12.11 -11.47 -4.79
C PRO A 423 -10.65 -11.70 -5.19
N ARG A 424 -10.32 -11.38 -6.45
CA ARG A 424 -8.98 -11.62 -7.03
C ARG A 424 -7.86 -10.92 -6.25
N VAL A 425 -8.14 -9.78 -5.64
CA VAL A 425 -7.18 -9.06 -4.78
C VAL A 425 -6.66 -9.92 -3.64
N LEU A 426 -7.44 -10.87 -3.15
CA LEU A 426 -7.05 -11.77 -2.05
C LEU A 426 -6.32 -13.04 -2.54
N GLU A 427 -6.23 -13.26 -3.85
CA GLU A 427 -5.51 -14.40 -4.39
C GLU A 427 -4.00 -14.13 -4.50
N GLY A 428 -3.22 -15.17 -4.45
CA GLY A 428 -1.77 -15.12 -4.67
C GLY A 428 -1.40 -14.64 -6.07
N SER A 429 -0.20 -14.12 -6.18
CA SER A 429 0.39 -13.59 -7.43
C SER A 429 0.36 -14.60 -8.59
N ARG A 430 0.52 -15.88 -8.29
CA ARG A 430 0.49 -16.95 -9.30
C ARG A 430 -0.75 -16.87 -10.18
N TYR A 431 -1.91 -16.66 -9.59
CA TYR A 431 -3.20 -16.64 -10.29
C TYR A 431 -3.41 -15.33 -11.04
N PHE A 432 -3.01 -14.22 -10.44
CA PHE A 432 -3.04 -12.92 -11.10
C PHE A 432 -2.10 -12.88 -12.32
N CYS A 433 -0.87 -13.41 -12.21
CA CYS A 433 0.08 -13.46 -13.31
C CYS A 433 -0.46 -14.29 -14.49
N GLN A 434 -1.13 -15.43 -14.22
CA GLN A 434 -1.83 -16.20 -15.25
C GLN A 434 -2.94 -15.39 -15.90
N TRP A 435 -3.80 -14.73 -15.10
CA TRP A 435 -4.88 -13.86 -15.57
C TRP A 435 -4.36 -12.66 -16.38
N ALA A 436 -3.19 -12.13 -16.00
CA ALA A 436 -2.50 -11.04 -16.67
C ALA A 436 -1.68 -11.45 -17.90
N GLY A 437 -1.82 -12.67 -18.40
CA GLY A 437 -1.22 -13.08 -19.66
C GLY A 437 0.25 -13.53 -19.60
N ALA A 438 0.83 -13.64 -18.42
CA ALA A 438 2.22 -14.08 -18.28
C ALA A 438 2.43 -15.47 -18.88
N PRO A 439 3.61 -15.77 -19.45
CA PRO A 439 3.99 -17.11 -19.88
C PRO A 439 3.96 -18.13 -18.72
N TYR A 440 3.67 -19.40 -19.02
CA TYR A 440 3.51 -20.46 -18.02
C TYR A 440 4.70 -20.58 -17.06
N ASN A 441 5.92 -20.50 -17.57
CA ASN A 441 7.14 -20.58 -16.76
C ASN A 441 7.34 -19.39 -15.79
N ILE A 442 6.62 -18.30 -15.96
CA ILE A 442 6.66 -17.13 -15.05
C ILE A 442 5.88 -17.45 -13.77
N TYR A 443 4.65 -17.93 -13.88
CA TYR A 443 3.78 -18.19 -12.73
C TYR A 443 3.77 -19.65 -12.25
N SER A 444 4.48 -20.56 -12.93
CA SER A 444 4.50 -21.99 -12.63
C SER A 444 5.93 -22.52 -12.58
N SER A 445 6.70 -22.04 -11.62
CA SER A 445 8.12 -22.36 -11.44
C SER A 445 8.38 -23.84 -11.06
N ARG A 446 7.37 -24.51 -10.54
CA ARG A 446 7.35 -25.94 -10.18
C ARG A 446 6.44 -26.75 -11.10
N GLY A 447 6.07 -26.19 -12.26
CA GLY A 447 5.21 -26.88 -13.23
C GLY A 447 3.79 -27.15 -12.71
N GLY A 448 3.26 -26.30 -11.83
CA GLY A 448 1.91 -26.42 -11.26
C GLY A 448 1.74 -27.55 -10.23
N THR A 449 2.85 -28.12 -9.74
CA THR A 449 2.83 -29.20 -8.73
C THR A 449 2.89 -28.68 -7.30
N ASP A 450 3.28 -27.41 -7.10
CA ASP A 450 3.41 -26.75 -5.80
C ASP A 450 3.07 -25.26 -5.95
N ASP A 451 1.78 -24.93 -5.81
CA ASP A 451 1.29 -23.55 -5.98
C ASP A 451 1.85 -22.59 -4.93
N TYR A 452 2.23 -23.09 -3.73
CA TYR A 452 2.89 -22.26 -2.72
C TYR A 452 4.26 -21.76 -3.20
N ALA A 453 5.09 -22.65 -3.70
CA ALA A 453 6.41 -22.28 -4.25
C ALA A 453 6.27 -21.49 -5.56
N ASP A 454 5.28 -21.82 -6.37
CA ASP A 454 4.98 -21.08 -7.61
C ASP A 454 4.56 -19.64 -7.30
N ASP A 455 3.72 -19.42 -6.29
CA ASP A 455 3.28 -18.09 -5.87
C ASP A 455 4.45 -17.22 -5.38
N ILE A 456 5.30 -17.75 -4.50
CA ILE A 456 6.49 -17.04 -4.01
C ILE A 456 7.39 -16.58 -5.16
N ASN A 457 7.60 -17.44 -6.17
CA ASN A 457 8.49 -17.13 -7.28
C ASN A 457 7.83 -16.22 -8.34
N SER A 458 6.51 -16.30 -8.51
CA SER A 458 5.79 -15.57 -9.56
C SER A 458 5.94 -14.06 -9.45
N ARG A 459 5.97 -13.52 -8.22
CA ARG A 459 6.11 -12.09 -7.96
C ARG A 459 7.36 -11.49 -8.62
N SER A 460 8.51 -12.07 -8.30
CA SER A 460 9.80 -11.66 -8.86
C SER A 460 9.97 -12.00 -10.34
N ARG A 461 9.44 -13.14 -10.78
CA ARG A 461 9.52 -13.54 -12.19
C ARG A 461 8.64 -12.67 -13.08
N MET A 462 7.46 -12.24 -12.61
CA MET A 462 6.60 -11.31 -13.32
C MET A 462 7.28 -9.96 -13.51
N LEU A 463 7.96 -9.45 -12.48
CA LEU A 463 8.79 -8.26 -12.59
C LEU A 463 9.85 -8.43 -13.68
N ASN A 464 10.63 -9.51 -13.62
CA ASN A 464 11.71 -9.75 -14.57
C ASN A 464 11.21 -9.91 -16.00
N TRP A 465 10.07 -10.58 -16.21
CA TRP A 465 9.45 -10.70 -17.53
C TRP A 465 8.98 -9.35 -18.08
N LEU A 466 8.28 -8.55 -17.28
CA LEU A 466 7.85 -7.21 -17.71
C LEU A 466 9.05 -6.27 -17.94
N ALA A 467 10.10 -6.35 -17.11
CA ALA A 467 11.27 -5.48 -17.21
C ALA A 467 12.32 -5.97 -18.23
N GLY A 468 12.26 -7.23 -18.63
CA GLY A 468 13.24 -7.84 -19.53
C GLY A 468 13.38 -7.07 -20.84
N GLY A 469 14.64 -6.89 -21.31
CA GLY A 469 14.99 -6.06 -22.46
C GLY A 469 15.03 -4.56 -22.19
N SER A 470 14.64 -4.09 -21.01
CA SER A 470 14.77 -2.69 -20.61
C SER A 470 16.23 -2.33 -20.28
N VAL A 471 16.50 -1.03 -20.14
CA VAL A 471 17.85 -0.56 -19.76
C VAL A 471 18.29 -1.03 -18.38
N TYR A 472 17.35 -1.35 -17.49
CA TYR A 472 17.63 -1.85 -16.14
C TYR A 472 17.71 -3.37 -16.05
N VAL A 473 17.10 -4.10 -17.00
CA VAL A 473 17.12 -5.58 -17.07
C VAL A 473 17.48 -6.05 -18.48
N PRO A 474 18.66 -5.71 -19.01
CA PRO A 474 19.00 -5.93 -20.44
C PRO A 474 19.27 -7.37 -20.81
N THR A 475 19.59 -8.27 -19.86
CA THR A 475 19.99 -9.66 -20.15
C THR A 475 18.84 -10.66 -20.08
N VAL A 476 17.65 -10.23 -19.70
CA VAL A 476 16.42 -11.04 -19.64
C VAL A 476 15.52 -10.67 -20.81
N GLU A 477 14.93 -11.63 -21.48
CA GLU A 477 13.92 -11.40 -22.51
C GLU A 477 12.58 -11.01 -21.85
N GLY A 478 11.88 -9.99 -22.38
CA GLY A 478 10.61 -9.56 -21.80
C GLY A 478 9.96 -8.37 -22.51
N GLU A 479 9.12 -7.63 -21.77
CA GLU A 479 8.19 -6.62 -22.29
C GLU A 479 8.71 -5.18 -22.18
N HIS A 480 9.99 -4.97 -21.86
CA HIS A 480 10.73 -3.71 -21.89
C HIS A 480 10.29 -2.63 -20.89
N VAL A 481 9.47 -2.94 -19.90
CA VAL A 481 9.06 -1.94 -18.90
C VAL A 481 10.24 -1.58 -17.99
N PRO A 482 10.65 -0.30 -17.87
CA PRO A 482 11.89 0.09 -17.19
C PRO A 482 11.71 0.17 -15.68
N PHE A 483 11.39 -0.94 -15.01
CA PHE A 483 11.33 -1.02 -13.56
C PHE A 483 12.72 -0.83 -12.94
N GLU A 484 12.79 0.00 -11.89
CA GLU A 484 14.04 0.42 -11.25
C GLU A 484 14.30 -0.23 -9.90
N LEU A 485 13.24 -0.63 -9.20
CA LEU A 485 13.32 -1.35 -7.93
C LEU A 485 12.08 -2.19 -7.68
N SER A 486 12.18 -3.09 -6.72
CA SER A 486 11.03 -3.79 -6.14
C SER A 486 11.04 -3.77 -4.62
N LEU A 487 9.85 -3.70 -4.04
CA LEU A 487 9.61 -3.80 -2.61
C LEU A 487 8.49 -4.81 -2.32
N ALA A 488 8.82 -5.84 -1.55
CA ALA A 488 7.86 -6.75 -0.94
C ALA A 488 7.55 -6.25 0.49
N VAL A 489 6.29 -5.99 0.77
CA VAL A 489 5.83 -5.53 2.08
C VAL A 489 5.21 -6.69 2.82
N HIS A 490 5.87 -7.13 3.89
CA HIS A 490 5.51 -8.27 4.73
C HIS A 490 5.24 -7.85 6.17
N SER A 491 4.77 -8.78 6.96
CA SER A 491 4.82 -8.72 8.42
C SER A 491 5.31 -10.05 8.96
N ASP A 492 6.32 -10.01 9.83
CA ASP A 492 7.03 -11.19 10.31
C ASP A 492 6.27 -11.91 11.44
N ALA A 493 6.71 -13.10 11.73
CA ALA A 493 6.33 -13.86 12.93
C ALA A 493 7.23 -13.48 14.12
N GLY A 494 6.78 -13.81 15.31
CA GLY A 494 7.50 -13.60 16.54
C GLY A 494 6.70 -12.78 17.55
N TYR A 495 7.03 -12.96 18.82
CA TYR A 495 6.30 -12.29 19.90
C TYR A 495 7.26 -11.99 21.05
N ALA A 496 6.97 -10.92 21.78
CA ALA A 496 7.64 -10.62 23.03
C ALA A 496 7.06 -11.51 24.15
N PRO A 497 7.87 -12.31 24.86
CA PRO A 497 7.38 -13.26 25.86
C PRO A 497 6.59 -12.60 27.00
N ASN A 498 6.82 -11.33 27.27
CA ASN A 498 6.12 -10.57 28.31
C ASN A 498 4.79 -9.97 27.82
N GLY A 499 4.45 -10.07 26.51
CA GLY A 499 3.23 -9.52 25.90
C GLY A 499 3.10 -7.99 25.99
N LYS A 500 4.21 -7.27 26.20
CA LYS A 500 4.23 -5.81 26.39
C LYS A 500 5.21 -5.10 25.46
N ASP A 501 6.36 -5.74 25.15
CA ASP A 501 7.40 -5.12 24.35
C ASP A 501 7.05 -5.21 22.85
N LEU A 502 7.50 -4.22 22.10
CA LEU A 502 7.43 -4.23 20.65
C LEU A 502 8.49 -5.18 20.08
N VAL A 503 8.10 -5.92 19.04
CA VAL A 503 9.01 -6.71 18.22
C VAL A 503 9.59 -5.83 17.12
N GLY A 504 8.76 -5.03 16.45
CA GLY A 504 9.18 -4.02 15.47
C GLY A 504 9.60 -4.58 14.12
N SER A 505 10.39 -3.79 13.38
CA SER A 505 10.66 -3.99 11.95
C SER A 505 12.03 -4.65 11.69
N LEU A 506 12.11 -5.43 10.60
CA LEU A 506 13.36 -5.89 10.00
C LEU A 506 13.31 -5.72 8.48
N ALA A 507 14.46 -5.75 7.82
CA ALA A 507 14.53 -5.72 6.36
C ALA A 507 15.46 -6.84 5.86
N ILE A 508 15.18 -7.33 4.64
CA ILE A 508 15.90 -8.44 4.02
C ILE A 508 16.39 -8.02 2.63
N CYS A 509 17.61 -8.37 2.31
CA CYS A 509 18.20 -8.28 0.97
C CYS A 509 18.97 -9.56 0.65
N THR A 510 19.41 -9.70 -0.60
CA THR A 510 20.35 -10.76 -1.03
C THR A 510 21.48 -10.12 -1.84
N THR A 511 22.69 -10.08 -1.29
CA THR A 511 23.87 -9.59 -2.02
C THR A 511 24.69 -10.71 -2.63
N ASN A 512 24.70 -11.89 -2.01
CA ASN A 512 25.47 -13.06 -2.45
C ASN A 512 24.67 -13.92 -3.46
N TYR A 513 24.45 -13.39 -4.65
CA TYR A 513 23.82 -14.09 -5.76
C TYR A 513 24.31 -13.50 -7.09
N ASN A 514 24.53 -14.33 -8.11
CA ASN A 514 24.96 -13.91 -9.44
C ASN A 514 26.26 -13.06 -9.40
N ASP A 515 27.28 -13.56 -8.68
CA ASP A 515 28.55 -12.85 -8.43
C ASP A 515 28.38 -11.42 -7.85
N GLY A 516 27.27 -11.18 -7.13
CA GLY A 516 26.95 -9.90 -6.49
C GLY A 516 26.46 -8.83 -7.47
N GLN A 517 25.99 -9.21 -8.66
CA GLN A 517 25.54 -8.28 -9.70
C GLN A 517 24.08 -8.52 -10.10
N LEU A 518 23.44 -7.46 -10.56
CA LEU A 518 22.14 -7.44 -11.23
C LEU A 518 22.34 -7.51 -12.76
N SER A 519 21.28 -7.74 -13.51
CA SER A 519 21.28 -7.84 -14.98
C SER A 519 21.94 -6.64 -15.68
N SER A 520 21.77 -5.43 -15.13
CA SER A 520 22.39 -4.20 -15.63
C SER A 520 23.91 -4.09 -15.36
N GLY A 521 24.49 -5.02 -14.59
CA GLY A 521 25.86 -4.90 -14.08
C GLY A 521 25.96 -4.05 -12.78
N LEU A 522 24.86 -3.50 -12.28
CA LEU A 522 24.84 -2.81 -10.98
C LEU A 522 25.08 -3.83 -9.87
N THR A 523 25.87 -3.45 -8.87
CA THR A 523 26.11 -4.29 -7.70
C THR A 523 24.82 -4.52 -6.88
N ARG A 524 24.62 -5.74 -6.37
CA ARG A 524 23.53 -6.07 -5.44
C ARG A 524 23.65 -5.36 -4.07
N GLN A 525 24.75 -4.64 -3.80
CA GLN A 525 24.82 -3.73 -2.65
C GLN A 525 23.77 -2.61 -2.72
N ALA A 526 23.32 -2.24 -3.91
CA ALA A 526 22.17 -1.35 -4.08
C ALA A 526 20.89 -1.88 -3.39
N SER A 527 20.67 -3.19 -3.41
CA SER A 527 19.55 -3.83 -2.67
C SER A 527 19.74 -3.72 -1.14
N LYS A 528 20.98 -3.88 -0.67
CA LYS A 528 21.28 -3.75 0.77
C LYS A 528 21.12 -2.31 1.26
N MET A 529 21.54 -1.34 0.46
CA MET A 529 21.29 0.08 0.71
C MET A 529 19.80 0.37 0.83
N LEU A 530 18.98 -0.10 -0.12
CA LEU A 530 17.52 0.05 -0.08
C LEU A 530 16.93 -0.54 1.23
N ALA A 531 17.30 -1.78 1.57
CA ALA A 531 16.80 -2.47 2.75
C ALA A 531 17.21 -1.75 4.05
N LYS A 532 18.45 -1.27 4.12
CA LYS A 532 18.97 -0.49 5.27
C LYS A 532 18.23 0.83 5.43
N ASP A 533 18.08 1.59 4.35
CA ASP A 533 17.41 2.89 4.37
C ASP A 533 15.93 2.75 4.79
N LEU A 534 15.25 1.70 4.30
CA LEU A 534 13.88 1.38 4.71
C LEU A 534 13.80 1.13 6.21
N LEU A 535 14.67 0.27 6.74
CA LEU A 535 14.66 -0.11 8.15
C LEU A 535 15.02 1.07 9.07
N ASP A 536 16.04 1.85 8.75
CA ASP A 536 16.53 2.95 9.57
C ASP A 536 15.55 4.13 9.57
N ASN A 537 15.04 4.51 8.39
CA ASN A 537 14.10 5.61 8.25
C ASN A 537 12.75 5.28 8.90
N LEU A 538 12.25 4.05 8.70
CA LEU A 538 11.02 3.59 9.34
C LEU A 538 11.14 3.62 10.87
N THR A 539 12.25 3.09 11.40
CA THR A 539 12.51 3.11 12.85
C THR A 539 12.56 4.54 13.38
N ARG A 540 13.28 5.45 12.70
CA ARG A 540 13.37 6.85 13.08
C ARG A 540 12.01 7.55 13.08
N ASP A 541 11.24 7.41 12.00
CA ASP A 541 9.98 8.13 11.81
C ASP A 541 8.90 7.63 12.78
N LEU A 542 8.82 6.32 13.01
CA LEU A 542 7.88 5.74 13.99
C LEU A 542 8.28 6.08 15.43
N THR A 543 9.58 6.03 15.75
CA THR A 543 10.08 6.45 17.09
C THR A 543 9.78 7.92 17.36
N TYR A 544 9.96 8.80 16.38
CA TYR A 544 9.64 10.23 16.51
C TYR A 544 8.16 10.44 16.85
N LYS A 545 7.27 9.73 16.18
CA LYS A 545 5.82 9.97 16.30
C LYS A 545 5.19 9.22 17.49
N TYR A 546 5.66 8.02 17.78
CA TYR A 546 5.05 7.12 18.77
C TYR A 546 5.94 6.84 20.00
N GLY A 547 7.08 7.53 20.12
CA GLY A 547 7.97 7.50 21.27
C GLY A 547 8.91 6.31 21.34
N ASN A 548 8.59 5.15 20.76
CA ASN A 548 9.43 3.96 20.71
C ASN A 548 9.05 3.10 19.52
N TRP A 549 10.06 2.59 18.81
CA TRP A 549 9.90 1.55 17.80
C TRP A 549 11.14 0.66 17.74
N ALA A 550 10.97 -0.65 17.71
CA ALA A 550 12.09 -1.56 17.73
C ALA A 550 12.68 -1.77 16.32
N ARG A 551 13.97 -1.43 16.16
CA ARG A 551 14.77 -1.82 15.00
C ARG A 551 15.32 -3.22 15.24
N ARG A 552 14.94 -4.16 14.38
CA ARG A 552 15.49 -5.53 14.41
C ARG A 552 16.72 -5.63 13.50
N TYR A 553 16.80 -6.69 12.72
CA TYR A 553 17.97 -7.02 11.91
C TYR A 553 17.83 -6.50 10.47
N LEU A 554 18.96 -6.17 9.87
CA LEU A 554 19.14 -6.14 8.43
C LEU A 554 19.68 -7.51 8.01
N TRP A 555 18.84 -8.34 7.40
CA TRP A 555 19.22 -9.69 6.98
C TRP A 555 19.68 -9.71 5.53
N ASP A 556 20.90 -10.15 5.30
CA ASP A 556 21.40 -10.46 3.96
C ASP A 556 21.32 -11.98 3.77
N ARG A 557 20.17 -12.45 3.29
CA ARG A 557 19.83 -13.86 3.22
C ARG A 557 19.22 -14.22 1.86
N ASN A 558 19.28 -15.50 1.49
CA ASN A 558 18.82 -16.03 0.24
C ASN A 558 17.30 -16.24 0.22
N TYR A 559 16.53 -15.17 0.06
CA TYR A 559 15.09 -15.21 -0.14
C TYR A 559 14.75 -15.03 -1.63
N SER A 560 13.68 -15.67 -2.11
CA SER A 560 13.28 -15.60 -3.52
C SER A 560 12.99 -14.16 -3.97
N GLU A 561 12.26 -13.39 -3.17
CA GLU A 561 11.82 -12.04 -3.48
C GLU A 561 12.92 -10.97 -3.43
N THR A 562 14.12 -11.33 -2.94
CA THR A 562 15.30 -10.46 -2.97
C THR A 562 16.44 -10.99 -3.84
N ARG A 563 16.43 -12.29 -4.12
CA ARG A 563 17.43 -12.96 -4.99
C ARG A 563 17.05 -12.91 -6.45
N VAL A 564 15.78 -13.24 -6.77
CA VAL A 564 15.34 -13.42 -8.16
C VAL A 564 15.19 -12.10 -8.93
N PRO A 565 14.72 -10.97 -8.31
CA PRO A 565 14.63 -9.72 -9.05
C PRO A 565 15.99 -9.28 -9.59
N GLU A 566 15.99 -8.79 -10.83
CA GLU A 566 17.17 -8.25 -11.51
C GLU A 566 17.29 -6.72 -11.42
N VAL A 567 16.57 -6.13 -10.47
CA VAL A 567 16.67 -4.73 -10.04
C VAL A 567 16.92 -4.68 -8.53
N PRO A 568 17.37 -3.54 -7.96
CA PRO A 568 17.46 -3.37 -6.51
C PRO A 568 16.15 -3.78 -5.82
N SER A 569 16.23 -4.65 -4.82
CA SER A 569 15.06 -5.27 -4.22
C SER A 569 15.23 -5.47 -2.71
N ALA A 570 14.13 -5.32 -1.97
CA ALA A 570 14.07 -5.58 -0.54
C ALA A 570 12.75 -6.23 -0.14
N ILE A 571 12.79 -7.01 0.94
CA ILE A 571 11.62 -7.33 1.76
C ILE A 571 11.65 -6.42 2.97
N LEU A 572 10.55 -5.76 3.27
CA LEU A 572 10.33 -5.03 4.51
C LEU A 572 9.32 -5.79 5.36
N GLU A 573 9.80 -6.37 6.43
CA GLU A 573 8.95 -6.90 7.50
C GLU A 573 8.57 -5.73 8.39
N THR A 574 7.38 -5.19 8.16
CA THR A 574 6.93 -3.94 8.78
C THR A 574 6.85 -4.01 10.29
N LEU A 575 6.46 -5.17 10.82
CA LEU A 575 6.25 -5.45 12.24
C LEU A 575 6.01 -6.95 12.43
N SER A 576 5.71 -7.40 13.66
CA SER A 576 5.26 -8.77 13.88
C SER A 576 3.73 -8.84 14.00
N HIS A 577 3.08 -9.56 13.06
CA HIS A 577 1.63 -9.83 13.12
C HIS A 577 1.23 -10.81 14.23
N GLN A 578 2.21 -11.44 14.91
CA GLN A 578 1.97 -12.32 16.06
C GLN A 578 2.14 -11.58 17.40
N ASN A 579 2.69 -10.37 17.38
CA ASN A 579 2.91 -9.59 18.60
C ASN A 579 1.79 -8.58 18.81
N PHE A 580 0.99 -8.75 19.86
CA PHE A 580 -0.13 -7.86 20.08
C PHE A 580 0.26 -6.39 20.28
N PRO A 581 1.32 -6.01 21.02
CA PRO A 581 1.75 -4.61 21.09
C PRO A 581 2.04 -3.98 19.72
N ASP A 582 2.62 -4.73 18.78
CA ASP A 582 2.81 -4.28 17.39
C ASP A 582 1.46 -4.11 16.69
N MET A 583 0.57 -5.14 16.79
CA MET A 583 -0.73 -5.14 16.12
C MET A 583 -1.69 -4.10 16.68
N LYS A 584 -1.60 -3.78 17.96
CA LYS A 584 -2.37 -2.72 18.61
C LYS A 584 -2.14 -1.35 17.94
N LEU A 585 -0.89 -1.03 17.63
CA LEU A 585 -0.54 0.15 16.85
C LEU A 585 -0.92 -0.04 15.38
N ALA A 586 -0.60 -1.19 14.82
CA ALA A 586 -0.70 -1.47 13.40
C ALA A 586 -2.13 -1.50 12.85
N GLN A 587 -3.13 -1.79 13.66
CA GLN A 587 -4.52 -1.74 13.22
C GLN A 587 -5.09 -0.32 13.17
N ASP A 588 -4.42 0.66 13.77
CA ASP A 588 -4.84 2.06 13.68
C ASP A 588 -4.49 2.64 12.29
N PRO A 589 -5.45 3.23 11.56
CA PRO A 589 -5.22 3.79 10.23
C PRO A 589 -4.19 4.92 10.19
N HIS A 590 -4.04 5.69 11.28
CA HIS A 590 -3.04 6.75 11.38
C HIS A 590 -1.62 6.19 11.47
N PHE A 591 -1.45 5.03 12.13
CA PHE A 591 -0.19 4.32 12.13
C PHE A 591 0.15 3.78 10.73
N LYS A 592 -0.84 3.17 10.04
CA LYS A 592 -0.67 2.67 8.66
C LYS A 592 -0.26 3.78 7.70
N PHE A 593 -0.90 4.94 7.80
CA PHE A 593 -0.52 6.14 7.02
C PHE A 593 0.91 6.57 7.31
N THR A 594 1.31 6.65 8.58
CA THR A 594 2.66 7.07 8.99
C THR A 594 3.73 6.09 8.50
N LEU A 595 3.47 4.80 8.65
CA LEU A 595 4.34 3.73 8.16
C LEU A 595 4.50 3.82 6.64
N ALA A 596 3.39 3.88 5.90
CA ALA A 596 3.40 4.00 4.44
C ALA A 596 4.12 5.27 3.97
N ARG A 597 3.92 6.42 4.66
CA ARG A 597 4.61 7.68 4.36
C ARG A 597 6.12 7.59 4.59
N SER A 598 6.57 6.91 5.65
CA SER A 598 8.00 6.67 5.89
C SER A 598 8.62 5.82 4.79
N VAL A 599 7.94 4.75 4.37
CA VAL A 599 8.37 3.90 3.25
C VAL A 599 8.39 4.71 1.95
N TYR A 600 7.34 5.46 1.63
CA TYR A 600 7.28 6.33 0.46
C TYR A 600 8.44 7.33 0.41
N LYS A 601 8.68 8.06 1.51
CA LYS A 601 9.79 9.04 1.60
C LYS A 601 11.13 8.37 1.35
N THR A 602 11.32 7.17 1.88
CA THR A 602 12.55 6.39 1.68
C THR A 602 12.72 5.96 0.23
N LEU A 603 11.68 5.40 -0.40
CA LEU A 603 11.73 5.02 -1.81
C LEU A 603 11.99 6.23 -2.73
N ALA A 604 11.34 7.37 -2.47
CA ALA A 604 11.53 8.59 -3.24
C ALA A 604 12.97 9.10 -3.14
N ARG A 605 13.56 9.12 -1.95
CA ARG A 605 14.96 9.50 -1.75
C ARG A 605 15.92 8.50 -2.38
N TYR A 606 15.68 7.20 -2.16
CA TYR A 606 16.50 6.14 -2.73
C TYR A 606 16.57 6.26 -4.26
N VAL A 607 15.42 6.30 -4.95
CA VAL A 607 15.35 6.39 -6.41
C VAL A 607 16.05 7.65 -6.91
N ASN A 608 15.80 8.81 -6.30
CA ASN A 608 16.46 10.06 -6.73
C ASN A 608 17.97 10.04 -6.46
N THR A 609 18.44 9.42 -5.36
CA THR A 609 19.87 9.22 -5.09
C THR A 609 20.50 8.31 -6.14
N MET A 610 19.83 7.21 -6.51
CA MET A 610 20.28 6.33 -7.59
C MET A 610 20.52 7.08 -8.91
N HIS A 611 19.76 8.14 -9.17
CA HIS A 611 19.87 9.01 -10.35
C HIS A 611 20.65 10.30 -10.13
N GLY A 612 21.20 10.54 -8.95
CA GLY A 612 21.92 11.79 -8.60
C GLY A 612 21.02 13.03 -8.61
N ARG A 613 19.74 12.91 -8.23
CA ARG A 613 18.72 13.96 -8.23
C ARG A 613 18.34 14.39 -6.82
N PRO A 614 18.02 15.67 -6.59
CA PRO A 614 17.43 16.11 -5.33
C PRO A 614 15.99 15.58 -5.20
N THR A 615 15.56 15.31 -3.96
CA THR A 615 14.21 14.86 -3.64
C THR A 615 13.43 15.94 -2.93
N ILE A 616 12.18 16.14 -3.35
CA ILE A 616 11.16 16.90 -2.61
C ILE A 616 10.03 15.92 -2.31
N ILE A 617 9.55 15.93 -1.08
CA ILE A 617 8.45 15.07 -0.61
C ILE A 617 7.11 15.78 -0.83
N GLU A 618 6.08 15.03 -1.22
CA GLU A 618 4.72 15.55 -1.36
C GLU A 618 4.20 16.15 -0.05
N PRO A 619 3.34 17.19 -0.10
CA PRO A 619 2.73 17.79 1.08
C PRO A 619 1.80 16.84 1.84
N LEU A 620 1.45 17.19 3.08
CA LEU A 620 0.31 16.59 3.78
C LEU A 620 -1.01 17.15 3.23
N PRO A 621 -2.14 16.43 3.41
CA PRO A 621 -3.46 16.90 2.96
C PRO A 621 -3.81 18.26 3.57
N PRO A 622 -4.48 19.17 2.83
CA PRO A 622 -5.13 20.32 3.43
C PRO A 622 -6.19 19.88 4.42
N LYS A 623 -6.35 20.63 5.51
CA LYS A 623 -7.30 20.32 6.59
C LYS A 623 -8.31 21.43 6.79
N ASP A 624 -9.32 21.14 7.60
CA ASP A 624 -10.37 22.05 8.05
C ASP A 624 -11.07 22.81 6.88
N PRO A 625 -11.50 22.12 5.78
CA PRO A 625 -12.12 22.81 4.68
C PRO A 625 -13.48 23.39 5.08
N ALA A 626 -13.86 24.48 4.44
CA ALA A 626 -15.16 25.13 4.59
C ALA A 626 -15.62 25.72 3.26
N VAL A 627 -16.91 25.64 2.98
CA VAL A 627 -17.56 26.41 1.93
C VAL A 627 -18.67 27.30 2.53
N THR A 628 -18.66 28.57 2.17
CA THR A 628 -19.67 29.55 2.54
C THR A 628 -20.13 30.33 1.31
N ILE A 629 -21.15 31.18 1.46
CA ILE A 629 -21.62 32.06 0.39
C ILE A 629 -21.18 33.48 0.71
N ASN A 630 -20.41 34.10 -0.19
CA ASN A 630 -19.94 35.48 -0.01
C ASN A 630 -21.00 36.51 -0.42
N ASN A 631 -20.74 37.81 -0.18
CA ASN A 631 -21.66 38.91 -0.49
C ASN A 631 -21.98 39.05 -1.98
N ARG A 632 -21.23 38.39 -2.89
CA ARG A 632 -21.47 38.34 -4.34
C ARG A 632 -22.29 37.12 -4.77
N GLN A 633 -22.81 36.34 -3.80
CA GLN A 633 -23.52 35.09 -4.03
C GLN A 633 -22.65 34.00 -4.69
N GLN A 634 -21.32 34.05 -4.46
CA GLN A 634 -20.37 33.04 -4.92
C GLN A 634 -20.05 32.05 -3.80
N ALA A 635 -19.68 30.84 -4.13
CA ALA A 635 -19.10 29.89 -3.20
C ALA A 635 -17.69 30.36 -2.80
N HIS A 636 -17.49 30.63 -1.52
CA HIS A 636 -16.16 30.87 -0.92
C HIS A 636 -15.64 29.57 -0.31
N VAL A 637 -14.72 28.90 -0.99
CA VAL A 637 -14.07 27.66 -0.53
C VAL A 637 -12.76 28.00 0.12
N SER A 638 -12.50 27.50 1.34
CA SER A 638 -11.27 27.79 2.11
C SER A 638 -10.77 26.57 2.90
N TRP A 639 -9.49 26.53 3.19
CA TRP A 639 -8.82 25.42 3.90
C TRP A 639 -7.60 25.92 4.69
N VAL A 640 -6.98 25.01 5.45
CA VAL A 640 -5.75 25.27 6.22
C VAL A 640 -4.62 24.37 5.73
N VAL A 641 -3.42 24.91 5.65
CA VAL A 641 -2.19 24.16 5.35
C VAL A 641 -1.83 23.27 6.54
N GLN A 642 -1.36 22.06 6.24
CA GLN A 642 -0.79 21.17 7.23
C GLN A 642 0.71 20.99 6.93
N ASP A 643 1.56 21.41 7.85
CA ASP A 643 3.01 21.22 7.77
C ASP A 643 3.41 19.83 8.28
N ASP A 644 4.46 19.26 7.68
CA ASP A 644 5.09 18.03 8.16
C ASP A 644 6.37 18.40 8.92
N PRO A 645 6.37 18.28 10.28
CA PRO A 645 7.52 18.69 11.07
C PRO A 645 8.78 17.83 10.85
N GLN A 646 8.60 16.61 10.33
CA GLN A 646 9.72 15.73 9.97
C GLN A 646 10.21 15.97 8.54
N GLU A 647 9.50 16.79 7.74
CA GLU A 647 9.76 16.93 6.30
C GLU A 647 9.58 18.36 5.81
N PRO A 648 10.57 19.25 6.08
CA PRO A 648 10.47 20.65 5.65
C PRO A 648 10.29 20.85 4.13
N SER A 649 10.70 19.85 3.32
CA SER A 649 10.52 19.90 1.86
C SER A 649 9.06 19.70 1.42
N ALA A 650 8.21 19.20 2.32
CA ALA A 650 6.80 18.87 2.04
C ALA A 650 5.85 20.08 2.11
N HIS A 651 6.38 21.31 2.14
CA HIS A 651 5.53 22.51 2.10
C HIS A 651 4.89 22.69 0.71
N PRO A 652 3.57 23.03 0.62
CA PRO A 652 2.89 23.23 -0.66
C PRO A 652 3.33 24.49 -1.39
N ASP A 653 3.52 24.40 -2.70
CA ASP A 653 3.72 25.57 -3.58
C ASP A 653 2.37 26.20 -3.99
N TYR A 654 1.31 25.40 -4.07
CA TYR A 654 -0.06 25.77 -4.42
C TYR A 654 -1.01 24.59 -4.14
N PHE A 655 -2.29 24.78 -4.51
CA PHE A 655 -3.34 23.76 -4.28
C PHE A 655 -4.05 23.44 -5.59
N VAL A 656 -4.75 22.30 -5.60
CA VAL A 656 -5.70 21.94 -6.66
C VAL A 656 -7.07 21.72 -6.03
N LEU A 657 -8.05 22.47 -6.49
CA LEU A 657 -9.45 22.30 -6.14
C LEU A 657 -10.12 21.39 -7.17
N TYR A 658 -10.69 20.31 -6.71
CA TYR A 658 -11.52 19.40 -7.50
C TYR A 658 -12.99 19.68 -7.21
N THR A 659 -13.78 19.81 -8.29
CA THR A 659 -15.21 20.13 -8.22
C THR A 659 -16.03 19.02 -8.87
N ALA A 660 -17.07 18.56 -8.18
CA ALA A 660 -18.11 17.71 -8.74
C ALA A 660 -19.45 18.45 -8.75
N ILE A 661 -20.15 18.42 -9.91
CA ILE A 661 -21.37 19.19 -10.14
C ILE A 661 -22.55 18.22 -10.31
N GLY A 662 -23.61 18.43 -9.53
CA GLY A 662 -24.82 17.61 -9.55
C GLY A 662 -24.48 16.14 -9.22
N LYS A 663 -24.89 15.22 -10.11
CA LYS A 663 -24.58 13.78 -10.02
C LYS A 663 -23.25 13.39 -10.69
N GLY A 664 -22.55 14.37 -11.27
CA GLY A 664 -21.27 14.16 -11.96
C GLY A 664 -20.14 13.72 -11.03
N GLY A 665 -19.07 13.20 -11.65
CA GLY A 665 -17.81 12.93 -10.99
C GLY A 665 -16.98 14.20 -10.75
N TYR A 666 -15.88 14.07 -10.06
CA TYR A 666 -14.92 15.16 -9.92
C TYR A 666 -14.19 15.44 -11.24
N ASP A 667 -14.00 16.73 -11.52
CA ASP A 667 -13.21 17.21 -12.64
C ASP A 667 -11.71 16.88 -12.49
N ASN A 668 -10.90 17.31 -13.45
CA ASN A 668 -9.45 17.11 -13.41
C ASN A 668 -8.70 18.16 -12.55
N GLY A 669 -9.42 19.04 -11.85
CA GLY A 669 -8.92 19.99 -10.88
C GLY A 669 -8.53 21.36 -11.45
N GLN A 670 -8.66 22.38 -10.62
CA GLN A 670 -8.30 23.77 -10.89
C GLN A 670 -7.15 24.20 -9.96
N LYS A 671 -6.08 24.78 -10.53
CA LYS A 671 -4.95 25.32 -9.77
C LYS A 671 -5.34 26.58 -8.99
N VAL A 672 -5.05 26.60 -7.68
CA VAL A 672 -5.29 27.71 -6.76
C VAL A 672 -4.00 28.05 -6.00
N LYS A 673 -3.59 29.31 -5.96
CA LYS A 673 -2.32 29.73 -5.31
C LYS A 673 -2.49 30.15 -3.85
N THR A 674 -3.71 30.37 -3.41
CA THR A 674 -4.11 30.83 -2.06
C THR A 674 -4.82 29.71 -1.31
N THR A 675 -5.03 29.86 -0.03
CA THR A 675 -5.80 28.92 0.80
C THR A 675 -7.31 29.14 0.74
N SER A 676 -7.78 29.90 -0.23
CA SER A 676 -9.20 30.08 -0.54
C SER A 676 -9.42 30.49 -1.99
N VAL A 677 -10.64 30.30 -2.47
CA VAL A 677 -11.08 30.71 -3.81
C VAL A 677 -12.58 30.98 -3.84
N ASP A 678 -12.99 31.99 -4.61
CA ASP A 678 -14.38 32.29 -4.90
C ASP A 678 -14.77 31.69 -6.25
N LEU A 679 -15.94 31.03 -6.32
CA LEU A 679 -16.46 30.34 -7.49
C LEU A 679 -17.88 30.75 -7.78
N ASP A 680 -18.20 30.98 -9.06
CA ASP A 680 -19.57 31.17 -9.50
C ASP A 680 -20.35 29.86 -9.43
N VAL A 681 -21.49 29.85 -8.76
CA VAL A 681 -22.36 28.70 -8.59
C VAL A 681 -23.76 28.97 -9.12
N LYS A 682 -24.40 27.95 -9.70
CA LYS A 682 -25.78 28.05 -10.22
C LYS A 682 -26.75 27.59 -9.15
N PRO A 683 -27.82 28.38 -8.86
CA PRO A 683 -28.90 27.92 -7.98
C PRO A 683 -29.56 26.62 -8.51
N GLY A 684 -29.98 25.77 -7.58
CA GLY A 684 -30.58 24.46 -7.87
C GLY A 684 -29.59 23.36 -8.25
N VAL A 685 -28.29 23.60 -8.10
CA VAL A 685 -27.24 22.65 -8.42
C VAL A 685 -26.42 22.36 -7.18
N LEU A 686 -26.19 21.06 -6.91
CA LEU A 686 -25.27 20.60 -5.85
C LEU A 686 -23.84 20.72 -6.33
N TYR A 687 -22.97 21.29 -5.53
CA TYR A 687 -21.52 21.31 -5.72
C TYR A 687 -20.84 20.58 -4.58
N ARG A 688 -19.84 19.76 -4.92
CA ARG A 688 -18.96 19.09 -3.95
C ARG A 688 -17.53 19.47 -4.26
N PHE A 689 -16.74 19.69 -3.20
CA PHE A 689 -15.37 20.16 -3.33
C PHE A 689 -14.44 19.31 -2.47
N LYS A 690 -13.24 19.07 -2.96
CA LYS A 690 -12.09 18.58 -2.22
C LYS A 690 -10.83 19.27 -2.71
N VAL A 691 -9.83 19.38 -1.84
CA VAL A 691 -8.61 20.13 -2.14
C VAL A 691 -7.40 19.24 -1.89
N THR A 692 -6.41 19.31 -2.77
CA THR A 692 -5.09 18.72 -2.57
C THR A 692 -4.03 19.82 -2.52
N ALA A 693 -2.92 19.54 -1.83
CA ALA A 693 -1.74 20.38 -1.76
C ALA A 693 -0.68 19.86 -2.73
N ILE A 694 -0.03 20.76 -3.45
CA ILE A 694 0.90 20.43 -4.53
C ILE A 694 2.24 21.11 -4.29
N ASN A 695 3.32 20.37 -4.48
CA ASN A 695 4.66 20.92 -4.68
C ASN A 695 5.38 20.19 -5.84
N ARG A 696 6.65 20.47 -6.04
CA ARG A 696 7.43 19.81 -7.10
C ARG A 696 7.67 18.33 -6.85
N GLY A 697 7.47 17.84 -5.63
CA GLY A 697 7.59 16.44 -5.22
C GLY A 697 6.37 15.59 -5.52
N GLY A 698 5.17 16.19 -5.49
CA GLY A 698 3.94 15.45 -5.73
C GLY A 698 2.67 16.16 -5.28
N GLU A 699 1.59 15.41 -5.28
CA GLU A 699 0.25 15.75 -4.85
C GLU A 699 -0.07 15.07 -3.52
N SER A 700 -0.64 15.79 -2.56
CA SER A 700 -1.11 15.20 -1.30
C SER A 700 -2.35 14.33 -1.49
N PHE A 701 -2.71 13.56 -0.48
CA PHE A 701 -4.08 13.06 -0.33
C PHE A 701 -5.05 14.24 -0.26
N PRO A 702 -6.35 14.06 -0.64
CA PRO A 702 -7.33 15.12 -0.60
C PRO A 702 -7.75 15.45 0.85
N SER A 703 -8.26 16.68 1.04
CA SER A 703 -9.04 17.05 2.21
C SER A 703 -10.31 16.21 2.32
N GLU A 704 -11.03 16.32 3.44
CA GLU A 704 -12.42 15.90 3.52
C GLU A 704 -13.28 16.62 2.46
N GLU A 705 -14.39 15.99 2.04
CA GLU A 705 -15.33 16.53 1.08
C GLU A 705 -16.28 17.52 1.76
N ILE A 706 -16.45 18.69 1.15
CA ILE A 706 -17.46 19.68 1.55
C ILE A 706 -18.43 19.90 0.39
N ALA A 707 -19.66 20.28 0.73
CA ALA A 707 -20.74 20.44 -0.25
C ALA A 707 -21.51 21.75 -0.08
N LEU A 708 -22.08 22.23 -1.19
CA LEU A 708 -22.88 23.45 -1.26
C LEU A 708 -24.07 23.24 -2.20
N PHE A 709 -25.23 23.77 -1.76
CA PHE A 709 -26.41 23.90 -2.59
C PHE A 709 -27.05 25.26 -2.35
N THR A 710 -27.27 26.03 -3.40
CA THR A 710 -27.97 27.30 -3.33
C THR A 710 -29.32 27.22 -4.07
N GLN A 711 -30.31 27.98 -3.65
CA GLN A 711 -31.62 28.00 -4.31
C GLN A 711 -32.14 29.40 -4.46
N SER A 712 -32.69 29.72 -5.66
CA SER A 712 -33.27 31.02 -5.94
C SER A 712 -34.43 31.33 -5.00
N GLY A 713 -34.37 32.51 -4.35
CA GLY A 713 -35.39 32.96 -3.40
C GLY A 713 -35.35 32.26 -2.04
N ALA A 714 -34.27 31.55 -1.72
CA ALA A 714 -34.06 31.04 -0.39
C ALA A 714 -33.91 32.19 0.61
N GLN A 715 -34.65 32.11 1.72
CA GLN A 715 -34.61 33.09 2.81
C GLN A 715 -33.87 32.54 4.03
N LYS A 716 -33.55 31.29 4.04
CA LYS A 716 -32.91 30.56 5.16
C LYS A 716 -31.63 29.90 4.72
N SER A 717 -30.63 29.99 5.56
CA SER A 717 -29.31 29.39 5.40
C SER A 717 -29.07 28.31 6.44
N ILE A 718 -28.58 27.15 6.01
CA ILE A 718 -28.28 25.98 6.86
C ILE A 718 -26.80 25.62 6.71
N LEU A 719 -26.13 25.43 7.85
CA LEU A 719 -24.77 24.94 7.90
C LEU A 719 -24.75 23.47 8.31
N VAL A 720 -24.14 22.63 7.49
CA VAL A 720 -23.80 21.23 7.83
C VAL A 720 -22.36 21.20 8.32
N VAL A 721 -22.15 20.77 9.56
CA VAL A 721 -20.83 20.69 10.20
C VAL A 721 -20.41 19.23 10.26
N ASN A 722 -19.38 18.86 9.52
CA ASN A 722 -18.81 17.53 9.62
C ASN A 722 -17.97 17.40 10.88
N GLY A 723 -18.41 16.58 11.83
CA GLY A 723 -17.70 16.18 13.04
C GLY A 723 -17.32 14.72 13.05
N PHE A 724 -17.46 14.00 11.92
CA PHE A 724 -17.04 12.61 11.80
C PHE A 724 -15.66 12.51 11.12
N HIS A 725 -14.62 12.60 11.94
CA HIS A 725 -13.21 12.50 11.51
C HIS A 725 -12.56 11.18 11.92
N ARG A 726 -13.16 10.43 12.84
CA ARG A 726 -12.62 9.23 13.43
C ARG A 726 -12.12 8.23 12.39
N LEU A 727 -10.86 7.82 12.58
CA LEU A 727 -10.22 6.64 12.00
C LEU A 727 -9.58 5.86 13.15
N SER A 728 -9.97 4.62 13.36
CA SER A 728 -9.52 3.87 14.54
C SER A 728 -9.40 2.37 14.30
N ALA A 729 -8.55 1.73 15.11
CA ALA A 729 -8.53 0.28 15.26
C ALA A 729 -9.86 -0.24 15.86
N PRO A 730 -10.12 -1.55 15.80
CA PRO A 730 -11.19 -2.18 16.58
C PRO A 730 -10.99 -1.99 18.09
N THR A 731 -12.05 -2.19 18.87
CA THR A 731 -11.97 -2.16 20.34
C THR A 731 -10.84 -3.08 20.84
N VAL A 732 -9.93 -2.50 21.61
CA VAL A 732 -8.78 -3.20 22.20
C VAL A 732 -9.15 -3.84 23.52
N ILE A 733 -8.76 -5.12 23.70
CA ILE A 733 -8.77 -5.81 24.99
C ILE A 733 -7.31 -6.10 25.36
N ASP A 734 -6.82 -5.47 26.43
CA ASP A 734 -5.47 -5.71 26.97
C ASP A 734 -5.50 -5.62 28.50
N ASN A 735 -5.77 -6.75 29.14
CA ASN A 735 -5.82 -6.87 30.59
C ASN A 735 -4.93 -8.02 31.10
N ASN A 736 -5.05 -8.39 32.36
CA ASN A 736 -4.19 -9.42 32.97
C ASN A 736 -4.38 -10.82 32.35
N SER A 737 -5.57 -11.13 31.86
CA SER A 737 -5.94 -12.46 31.36
C SER A 737 -6.19 -12.53 29.85
N GLN A 738 -6.49 -11.39 29.20
CA GLN A 738 -6.93 -11.34 27.81
C GLN A 738 -6.14 -10.30 27.01
N GLN A 739 -5.90 -10.61 25.74
CA GLN A 739 -5.23 -9.71 24.81
C GLN A 739 -5.71 -9.92 23.37
N GLY A 740 -6.21 -8.86 22.71
CA GLY A 740 -6.73 -8.95 21.35
C GLY A 740 -7.69 -7.81 20.98
N PHE A 741 -8.54 -8.03 19.98
CA PHE A 741 -9.53 -7.08 19.46
C PHE A 741 -10.95 -7.62 19.58
N ASP A 742 -11.84 -6.87 20.22
CA ASP A 742 -13.27 -7.15 20.23
C ASP A 742 -13.98 -6.44 19.07
N MET A 743 -13.89 -7.05 17.89
CA MET A 743 -14.51 -6.53 16.67
C MET A 743 -16.04 -6.61 16.69
N ARG A 744 -16.66 -7.38 17.64
CA ARG A 744 -18.11 -7.42 17.82
C ARG A 744 -18.60 -6.21 18.59
N ASP A 745 -17.76 -5.68 19.48
CA ASP A 745 -18.04 -4.42 20.16
C ASP A 745 -17.87 -3.24 19.18
N ASP A 746 -16.70 -3.11 18.55
CA ASP A 746 -16.46 -2.10 17.51
C ASP A 746 -15.39 -2.63 16.54
N ILE A 747 -15.75 -2.76 15.27
CA ILE A 747 -14.82 -3.20 14.21
C ILE A 747 -13.76 -2.15 13.84
N GLY A 748 -13.83 -0.96 14.43
CA GLY A 748 -13.03 0.19 14.07
C GLY A 748 -13.55 0.90 12.82
N VAL A 749 -12.83 1.92 12.40
CA VAL A 749 -13.17 2.76 11.24
C VAL A 749 -11.94 2.90 10.36
N SER A 750 -11.92 2.20 9.23
CA SER A 750 -10.84 2.30 8.23
C SER A 750 -10.94 3.60 7.42
N TYR A 751 -9.83 4.04 6.85
CA TYR A 751 -9.82 5.07 5.80
C TYR A 751 -10.33 4.45 4.49
N GLY A 752 -11.52 4.82 4.07
CA GLY A 752 -12.17 4.20 2.94
C GLY A 752 -12.52 2.71 3.16
N PRO A 753 -12.83 1.97 2.10
CA PRO A 753 -13.16 0.55 2.19
C PRO A 753 -11.93 -0.30 2.56
N THR A 754 -12.16 -1.38 3.30
CA THR A 754 -11.15 -2.38 3.63
C THR A 754 -11.61 -3.80 3.33
N ILE A 755 -10.69 -4.67 2.96
CA ILE A 755 -10.88 -6.12 2.82
C ILE A 755 -9.97 -6.90 3.80
N GLY A 756 -9.31 -6.19 4.70
CA GLY A 756 -8.27 -6.72 5.58
C GLY A 756 -8.75 -7.60 6.72
N TRP A 757 -10.05 -7.81 6.88
CA TRP A 757 -10.61 -8.62 7.95
C TRP A 757 -10.94 -10.03 7.47
N LEU A 758 -10.38 -11.03 8.16
CA LEU A 758 -10.67 -12.43 7.93
C LEU A 758 -11.97 -12.86 8.67
N GLY A 759 -12.12 -12.40 9.91
CA GLY A 759 -13.26 -12.72 10.76
C GLY A 759 -13.10 -12.16 12.16
N TYR A 760 -13.95 -12.62 13.08
CA TYR A 760 -13.93 -12.18 14.47
C TYR A 760 -12.94 -13.00 15.28
N GLN A 761 -12.16 -12.33 16.15
CA GLN A 761 -11.32 -13.03 17.12
C GLN A 761 -12.18 -13.72 18.17
N GLN A 762 -11.90 -15.00 18.42
CA GLN A 762 -12.54 -15.83 19.46
C GLN A 762 -11.49 -16.16 20.50
N SER A 763 -11.80 -16.02 21.78
CA SER A 763 -10.89 -16.30 22.89
C SER A 763 -9.64 -15.38 22.90
N PHE A 764 -9.44 -14.69 23.98
CA PHE A 764 -8.40 -13.65 24.14
C PHE A 764 -7.36 -14.03 25.21
N ASN A 765 -7.04 -15.32 25.35
CA ASN A 765 -6.27 -15.86 26.49
C ASN A 765 -4.78 -15.45 26.42
N LYS A 766 -4.37 -14.51 27.26
CA LYS A 766 -3.01 -13.99 27.35
C LYS A 766 -1.98 -15.04 27.79
N SER A 767 -2.36 -16.03 28.59
CA SER A 767 -1.44 -17.07 29.08
C SER A 767 -0.90 -17.99 28.00
N ARG A 768 -1.50 -17.94 26.80
CA ARG A 768 -1.13 -18.76 25.64
C ARG A 768 -0.33 -18.01 24.59
N ILE A 769 0.03 -16.76 24.84
CA ILE A 769 0.86 -15.98 23.91
C ILE A 769 2.16 -16.76 23.62
N GLY A 770 2.46 -16.89 22.33
CA GLY A 770 3.69 -17.47 21.85
C GLY A 770 3.82 -18.99 21.95
N ARG A 771 2.78 -19.70 22.17
CA ARG A 771 2.75 -21.15 22.01
C ARG A 771 2.48 -21.50 20.56
N GLU A 772 3.19 -22.47 20.01
CA GLU A 772 3.06 -22.92 18.62
C GLU A 772 1.70 -23.56 18.26
N SER A 773 0.85 -23.82 19.26
CA SER A 773 -0.47 -24.38 19.02
C SER A 773 -1.44 -23.33 18.54
N SER A 774 -2.40 -23.72 17.71
CA SER A 774 -3.54 -22.92 17.24
C SER A 774 -4.37 -22.29 18.38
N ASP A 775 -4.14 -22.67 19.62
CA ASP A 775 -4.83 -22.20 20.80
C ASP A 775 -4.16 -21.01 21.51
N GLY A 776 -3.10 -20.41 20.93
CA GLY A 776 -2.27 -19.40 21.60
C GLY A 776 -3.03 -18.17 22.03
N LEU A 777 -3.51 -17.34 21.10
CA LEU A 777 -4.34 -16.16 21.35
C LEU A 777 -5.81 -16.39 20.95
N GLY A 778 -6.31 -17.63 21.11
CA GLY A 778 -7.55 -18.06 20.54
C GLY A 778 -7.43 -18.28 19.03
N TYR A 779 -8.53 -18.16 18.32
CA TYR A 779 -8.56 -18.26 16.86
C TYR A 779 -9.39 -17.12 16.29
N THR A 780 -9.18 -16.85 15.01
CA THR A 780 -10.00 -15.96 14.22
C THR A 780 -10.85 -16.81 13.28
N ASP A 781 -12.16 -16.57 13.25
CA ASP A 781 -13.04 -17.21 12.26
C ASP A 781 -12.85 -16.60 10.85
N GLU A 782 -13.45 -17.21 9.81
CA GLU A 782 -13.38 -16.73 8.43
C GLU A 782 -14.70 -16.08 7.95
N SER A 783 -15.52 -15.59 8.87
CA SER A 783 -16.86 -15.06 8.55
C SER A 783 -16.85 -13.75 7.73
N LEU A 784 -15.74 -13.03 7.74
CA LEU A 784 -15.52 -11.78 6.99
C LEU A 784 -14.59 -11.97 5.78
N ALA A 785 -14.05 -13.16 5.55
CA ALA A 785 -13.14 -13.43 4.44
C ALA A 785 -13.75 -13.01 3.09
N GLY A 786 -13.05 -12.16 2.36
CA GLY A 786 -13.49 -11.64 1.06
C GLY A 786 -14.59 -10.59 1.11
N LYS A 787 -15.05 -10.18 2.29
CA LYS A 787 -16.03 -9.10 2.43
C LYS A 787 -15.33 -7.74 2.46
N VAL A 788 -15.70 -6.89 1.51
CA VAL A 788 -15.33 -5.47 1.55
C VAL A 788 -16.20 -4.77 2.60
N ILE A 789 -15.58 -4.03 3.51
CA ILE A 789 -16.26 -3.29 4.56
C ILE A 789 -15.97 -1.79 4.35
N ALA A 790 -17.05 -1.01 4.18
CA ALA A 790 -16.94 0.43 4.05
C ALA A 790 -16.48 1.07 5.37
N GLY A 791 -15.53 2.00 5.27
CA GLY A 791 -15.07 2.84 6.37
C GLY A 791 -15.47 4.29 6.19
N ASN A 792 -14.66 5.21 6.73
CA ASN A 792 -14.89 6.64 6.60
C ASN A 792 -14.24 7.17 5.30
N ASN A 793 -15.07 7.62 4.36
CA ASN A 793 -14.64 8.28 3.12
C ASN A 793 -14.48 9.80 3.29
N LEU A 794 -14.64 10.34 4.49
CA LEU A 794 -14.60 11.77 4.82
C LEU A 794 -15.58 12.63 3.98
N ASN A 795 -16.77 12.11 3.70
CA ASN A 795 -17.79 12.73 2.86
C ASN A 795 -19.20 12.69 3.47
N ALA A 796 -19.33 12.47 4.76
CA ALA A 796 -20.63 12.27 5.44
C ALA A 796 -21.56 13.49 5.28
N SER A 797 -21.04 14.72 5.27
CA SER A 797 -21.83 15.96 5.11
C SER A 797 -22.62 16.03 3.81
N THR A 798 -22.18 15.39 2.73
CA THR A 798 -22.85 15.45 1.44
C THR A 798 -24.26 14.86 1.47
N ALA A 799 -24.49 13.76 2.18
CA ALA A 799 -25.82 13.15 2.31
C ALA A 799 -26.82 14.09 3.00
N HIS A 800 -26.37 14.84 3.99
CA HIS A 800 -27.16 15.86 4.70
C HIS A 800 -27.48 17.04 3.78
N VAL A 801 -26.48 17.58 3.06
CA VAL A 801 -26.71 18.66 2.08
C VAL A 801 -27.71 18.25 1.00
N GLU A 802 -27.62 17.01 0.46
CA GLU A 802 -28.58 16.47 -0.50
C GLU A 802 -30.00 16.38 0.07
N ALA A 803 -30.13 15.88 1.30
CA ALA A 803 -31.43 15.73 1.95
C ALA A 803 -32.08 17.09 2.27
N ILE A 804 -31.31 18.07 2.76
CA ILE A 804 -31.77 19.43 3.05
C ILE A 804 -32.17 20.14 1.74
N ALA A 805 -31.37 20.03 0.69
CA ALA A 805 -31.67 20.58 -0.64
C ALA A 805 -33.01 20.07 -1.22
N GLY A 806 -33.32 18.79 -0.94
CA GLY A 806 -34.59 18.18 -1.33
C GLY A 806 -35.79 18.49 -0.41
N ALA A 807 -35.55 19.07 0.78
CA ALA A 807 -36.57 19.28 1.81
C ALA A 807 -37.32 20.63 1.69
N GLY A 808 -36.73 21.62 1.02
CA GLY A 808 -37.32 22.94 0.90
C GLY A 808 -36.45 23.96 0.19
N LYS A 809 -36.81 25.25 0.30
CA LYS A 809 -36.05 26.36 -0.29
C LYS A 809 -35.01 26.89 0.70
N TYR A 810 -33.84 26.27 0.71
CA TYR A 810 -32.74 26.61 1.58
C TYR A 810 -31.44 26.81 0.80
N ASN A 811 -30.58 27.71 1.29
CA ASN A 811 -29.17 27.71 0.98
C ASN A 811 -28.46 26.79 1.99
N VAL A 812 -27.66 25.88 1.52
CA VAL A 812 -26.95 24.89 2.35
C VAL A 812 -25.47 24.94 2.04
N VAL A 813 -24.66 25.05 3.07
CA VAL A 813 -23.19 25.00 3.00
C VAL A 813 -22.65 23.99 4.01
N SER A 814 -21.41 23.59 3.87
CA SER A 814 -20.79 22.67 4.83
C SER A 814 -19.35 23.07 5.19
N CYS A 815 -18.92 22.60 6.35
CA CYS A 815 -17.55 22.79 6.82
C CYS A 815 -17.11 21.64 7.75
N SER A 816 -15.81 21.56 7.99
CA SER A 816 -15.25 20.77 9.08
C SER A 816 -15.63 21.34 10.44
N SER A 817 -15.83 20.50 11.46
CA SER A 817 -16.04 20.96 12.84
C SER A 817 -14.86 21.80 13.36
N HIS A 818 -13.63 21.50 12.94
CA HIS A 818 -12.45 22.30 13.30
C HIS A 818 -12.50 23.73 12.74
N ALA A 819 -13.18 23.98 11.62
CA ALA A 819 -13.40 25.35 11.13
C ALA A 819 -14.33 26.14 12.04
N VAL A 820 -15.27 25.47 12.72
CA VAL A 820 -16.13 26.06 13.76
C VAL A 820 -15.34 26.30 15.05
N GLU A 821 -14.56 25.31 15.48
CA GLU A 821 -13.74 25.43 16.71
C GLU A 821 -12.76 26.59 16.65
N THR A 822 -12.16 26.81 15.49
CA THR A 822 -11.22 27.91 15.22
C THR A 822 -11.90 29.23 14.84
N ARG A 823 -13.24 29.27 14.83
CA ARG A 823 -14.08 30.42 14.47
C ARG A 823 -13.84 30.96 13.04
N ARG A 824 -13.36 30.12 12.14
CA ARG A 824 -13.30 30.46 10.71
C ARG A 824 -14.70 30.46 10.10
N VAL A 825 -15.60 29.67 10.65
CA VAL A 825 -17.03 29.67 10.33
C VAL A 825 -17.80 29.99 11.61
N ALA A 826 -18.64 31.02 11.55
CA ALA A 826 -19.43 31.48 12.68
C ALA A 826 -20.86 30.91 12.61
N LEU A 827 -21.30 30.21 13.67
CA LEU A 827 -22.59 29.54 13.69
C LEU A 827 -23.79 30.51 13.62
N HIS A 828 -23.65 31.72 14.15
CA HIS A 828 -24.73 32.74 14.21
C HIS A 828 -25.11 33.27 12.80
N ASP A 829 -24.34 33.02 11.77
CA ASP A 829 -24.67 33.41 10.40
C ASP A 829 -25.72 32.48 9.75
N PHE A 830 -26.14 31.41 10.44
CA PHE A 830 -27.01 30.38 9.94
C PHE A 830 -28.28 30.22 10.78
N ASP A 831 -29.41 29.97 10.12
CA ASP A 831 -30.71 29.73 10.78
C ASP A 831 -30.79 28.36 11.44
N VAL A 832 -30.08 27.35 10.88
CA VAL A 832 -30.00 25.99 11.42
C VAL A 832 -28.55 25.52 11.27
N VAL A 833 -28.06 24.85 12.31
CA VAL A 833 -26.79 24.11 12.29
C VAL A 833 -27.09 22.61 12.41
N ASP A 834 -26.55 21.83 11.49
CA ASP A 834 -26.65 20.35 11.43
C ASP A 834 -25.30 19.74 11.73
N MET A 835 -25.13 19.13 12.91
CA MET A 835 -23.93 18.45 13.37
C MET A 835 -23.94 16.99 12.97
N VAL A 836 -23.06 16.61 12.06
CA VAL A 836 -22.88 15.24 11.55
C VAL A 836 -21.77 14.58 12.35
N LEU A 837 -22.10 13.64 13.22
CA LEU A 837 -21.13 12.98 14.10
C LEU A 837 -20.86 11.52 13.71
N GLY A 838 -21.63 10.91 12.82
CA GLY A 838 -21.38 9.56 12.32
C GLY A 838 -21.08 8.54 13.42
N LEU A 839 -19.87 7.96 13.36
CA LEU A 839 -19.29 7.08 14.37
C LEU A 839 -18.24 7.77 15.25
N GLU A 840 -18.25 9.09 15.33
CA GLU A 840 -17.31 9.86 16.15
C GLU A 840 -17.45 9.49 17.62
N LYS A 841 -16.34 9.19 18.28
CA LYS A 841 -16.25 8.96 19.72
C LYS A 841 -14.80 8.98 20.19
N TYR A 842 -14.59 9.19 21.46
CA TYR A 842 -13.30 8.94 22.09
C TYR A 842 -12.99 7.43 22.11
N SER A 843 -11.79 7.09 21.71
CA SER A 843 -11.25 5.73 21.80
C SER A 843 -9.92 5.78 22.57
N PRO A 844 -9.81 5.16 23.75
CA PRO A 844 -8.63 5.31 24.62
C PRO A 844 -7.33 4.79 24.01
N ASP A 845 -7.42 3.85 23.08
CA ASP A 845 -6.28 3.24 22.39
C ASP A 845 -6.00 3.83 21.00
N ALA A 846 -6.82 4.79 20.53
CA ALA A 846 -6.59 5.46 19.26
C ALA A 846 -5.39 6.42 19.35
N LEU A 847 -4.65 6.54 18.27
CA LEU A 847 -3.46 7.41 18.18
C LEU A 847 -3.80 8.89 17.97
N VAL A 848 -5.03 9.17 17.55
CA VAL A 848 -5.59 10.51 17.43
C VAL A 848 -6.74 10.67 18.42
N TYR A 849 -6.83 11.82 19.04
CA TYR A 849 -7.93 12.13 19.95
C TYR A 849 -9.15 12.57 19.16
N ASP A 850 -10.15 11.73 19.13
CA ASP A 850 -11.47 11.99 18.56
C ASP A 850 -12.49 12.17 19.71
N LYS A 851 -13.48 13.06 19.53
CA LYS A 851 -14.52 13.32 20.53
C LYS A 851 -15.74 13.91 19.84
N THR A 852 -16.93 13.39 20.16
CA THR A 852 -18.19 13.91 19.59
C THR A 852 -18.38 15.40 19.80
N PHE A 853 -18.15 15.87 21.02
CA PHE A 853 -18.24 17.30 21.37
C PHE A 853 -17.03 17.72 22.19
N THR A 854 -16.03 18.27 21.53
CA THR A 854 -14.90 18.90 22.20
C THR A 854 -15.36 20.10 23.03
N ASP A 855 -14.58 20.54 24.02
CA ASP A 855 -14.88 21.70 24.82
C ASP A 855 -15.16 22.97 23.99
N ASN A 856 -14.47 23.11 22.86
CA ASN A 856 -14.67 24.27 21.98
C ASN A 856 -15.99 24.16 21.22
N ILE A 857 -16.36 23.00 20.70
CA ILE A 857 -17.65 22.75 20.04
C ILE A 857 -18.78 22.97 21.05
N GLN A 858 -18.68 22.45 22.28
CA GLN A 858 -19.68 22.69 23.34
C GLN A 858 -19.90 24.18 23.59
N LYS A 859 -18.83 24.99 23.70
CA LYS A 859 -18.90 26.45 23.87
C LYS A 859 -19.60 27.15 22.70
N GLN A 860 -19.25 26.76 21.43
CA GLN A 860 -19.85 27.35 20.23
C GLN A 860 -21.34 27.02 20.12
N LEU A 861 -21.73 25.76 20.34
CA LEU A 861 -23.12 25.31 20.28
C LEU A 861 -23.96 25.94 21.41
N THR A 862 -23.42 26.06 22.62
CA THR A 862 -24.08 26.74 23.75
C THR A 862 -24.34 28.23 23.47
N ALA A 863 -23.34 28.92 22.89
CA ALA A 863 -23.51 30.30 22.48
C ALA A 863 -24.57 30.47 21.39
N TYR A 864 -24.56 29.56 20.41
CA TYR A 864 -25.48 29.53 19.28
C TYR A 864 -26.94 29.29 19.75
N THR A 865 -27.19 28.29 20.60
CA THR A 865 -28.53 27.98 21.13
C THR A 865 -29.04 29.13 22.01
N LYS A 866 -28.21 29.73 22.88
CA LYS A 866 -28.57 30.91 23.67
C LYS A 866 -28.95 32.16 22.84
N SER A 867 -28.44 32.25 21.61
CA SER A 867 -28.82 33.33 20.66
C SER A 867 -30.07 33.02 19.82
N GLY A 868 -30.78 31.93 20.13
CA GLY A 868 -31.99 31.51 19.41
C GLY A 868 -31.71 30.59 18.21
N GLY A 869 -30.50 30.06 18.11
CA GLY A 869 -30.07 29.13 17.05
C GLY A 869 -30.81 27.81 17.11
N LYS A 870 -30.98 27.15 15.97
CA LYS A 870 -31.68 25.89 15.83
C LYS A 870 -30.72 24.79 15.48
N LEU A 871 -30.74 23.70 16.26
CA LEU A 871 -29.70 22.67 16.20
C LEU A 871 -30.29 21.31 15.81
N LEU A 872 -29.71 20.69 14.76
CA LEU A 872 -29.85 19.28 14.42
C LEU A 872 -28.56 18.56 14.78
N VAL A 873 -28.64 17.39 15.38
CA VAL A 873 -27.49 16.54 15.72
C VAL A 873 -27.82 15.10 15.34
N SER A 874 -26.87 14.38 14.74
CA SER A 874 -27.00 12.95 14.47
C SER A 874 -25.67 12.22 14.64
N GLY A 875 -25.70 11.05 15.29
CA GLY A 875 -24.53 10.21 15.49
C GLY A 875 -24.81 9.00 16.37
N ALA A 876 -23.97 7.99 16.30
CA ALA A 876 -24.14 6.75 17.04
C ALA A 876 -23.79 6.88 18.53
N TYR A 877 -22.92 7.83 18.90
CA TYR A 877 -22.35 7.96 20.25
C TYR A 877 -22.55 9.35 20.86
N VAL A 878 -23.67 10.01 20.53
CA VAL A 878 -23.99 11.38 21.01
C VAL A 878 -23.99 11.48 22.53
N GLY A 879 -24.50 10.44 23.21
CA GLY A 879 -24.60 10.38 24.68
C GLY A 879 -23.50 9.51 25.31
N ALA A 880 -23.17 8.37 24.69
CA ALA A 880 -22.22 7.41 25.24
C ALA A 880 -20.82 8.01 25.40
N ASP A 881 -20.44 8.92 24.52
CA ASP A 881 -19.15 9.62 24.56
C ASP A 881 -19.13 10.84 25.51
N MET A 882 -20.25 11.14 26.18
CA MET A 882 -20.48 12.32 27.03
C MET A 882 -20.97 11.93 28.42
N THR A 883 -20.30 10.96 29.06
CA THR A 883 -20.74 10.39 30.35
C THR A 883 -20.12 11.07 31.58
N GLY A 884 -19.16 12.00 31.43
CA GLY A 884 -18.64 12.82 32.51
C GLY A 884 -19.72 13.74 33.07
N SER A 885 -19.67 14.09 34.37
CA SER A 885 -20.73 14.90 35.01
C SER A 885 -20.99 16.23 34.30
N LYS A 886 -19.95 16.99 33.98
CA LYS A 886 -20.08 18.25 33.22
C LYS A 886 -20.61 18.03 31.79
N GLU A 887 -20.23 16.92 31.15
CA GLU A 887 -20.68 16.59 29.83
C GLU A 887 -22.15 16.17 29.81
N SER A 888 -22.58 15.36 30.80
CA SER A 888 -23.98 15.00 30.99
C SER A 888 -24.87 16.25 31.31
N ASP A 889 -24.37 17.18 32.13
CA ASP A 889 -25.03 18.45 32.39
C ASP A 889 -25.14 19.30 31.11
N TRP A 890 -24.11 19.29 30.26
CA TRP A 890 -24.16 19.99 28.98
C TRP A 890 -25.16 19.36 28.03
N LEU A 891 -25.20 18.01 27.92
CA LEU A 891 -26.18 17.27 27.11
C LEU A 891 -27.62 17.63 27.52
N SER A 892 -27.94 17.56 28.83
CA SER A 892 -29.27 17.86 29.36
C SER A 892 -29.62 19.33 29.27
N GLY A 893 -28.63 20.23 29.45
CA GLY A 893 -28.80 21.67 29.40
C GLY A 893 -28.92 22.22 27.97
N THR A 894 -28.10 21.77 27.04
CA THR A 894 -27.97 22.31 25.67
C THR A 894 -28.70 21.49 24.62
N LEU A 895 -28.52 20.17 24.58
CA LEU A 895 -29.21 19.31 23.62
C LEU A 895 -30.58 18.83 24.11
N LYS A 896 -30.85 18.98 25.40
CA LYS A 896 -32.09 18.52 26.07
C LYS A 896 -32.27 17.00 26.01
N VAL A 897 -31.16 16.27 26.12
CA VAL A 897 -31.13 14.81 26.12
C VAL A 897 -30.38 14.25 27.33
N ASN A 898 -30.79 13.07 27.80
CA ASN A 898 -30.11 12.28 28.81
C ASN A 898 -29.72 10.95 28.18
N TYR A 899 -28.47 10.52 28.34
CA TYR A 899 -28.00 9.21 27.91
C TYR A 899 -28.50 8.16 28.92
N SER A 900 -29.08 7.06 28.41
CA SER A 900 -29.61 5.97 29.24
C SER A 900 -29.09 4.57 28.86
N GLY A 901 -28.19 4.48 27.92
CA GLY A 901 -27.58 3.23 27.45
C GLY A 901 -27.44 3.19 25.95
N SER A 902 -26.90 2.12 25.42
CA SER A 902 -26.72 1.88 23.97
C SER A 902 -27.26 0.50 23.56
N LEU A 903 -27.77 0.42 22.35
CA LEU A 903 -28.13 -0.80 21.65
C LEU A 903 -26.95 -1.29 20.80
N ARG A 904 -26.76 -2.60 20.74
CA ARG A 904 -25.73 -3.24 19.91
C ARG A 904 -26.36 -3.95 18.72
N THR A 905 -25.56 -4.43 17.77
CA THR A 905 -26.00 -5.07 16.52
C THR A 905 -27.10 -6.12 16.68
N ASP A 906 -27.05 -6.93 17.74
CA ASP A 906 -28.02 -7.98 18.05
C ASP A 906 -29.37 -7.46 18.58
N THR A 907 -29.38 -6.29 19.19
CA THR A 907 -30.56 -5.64 19.78
C THR A 907 -30.99 -4.38 19.05
N LEU A 908 -30.11 -3.81 18.19
CA LEU A 908 -30.36 -2.61 17.43
C LEU A 908 -31.33 -2.92 16.26
N GLN A 909 -32.41 -2.16 16.19
CA GLN A 909 -33.48 -2.34 15.19
C GLN A 909 -33.69 -1.07 14.36
N GLY A 910 -34.53 -1.19 13.32
CA GLY A 910 -35.01 -0.03 12.57
C GLY A 910 -35.79 0.97 13.45
N VAL A 911 -36.11 2.13 12.90
CA VAL A 911 -36.66 3.29 13.62
C VAL A 911 -38.06 3.65 13.12
N ASN A 912 -38.92 3.99 14.04
CA ASN A 912 -40.25 4.55 13.79
C ASN A 912 -40.34 5.96 14.37
N GLY A 913 -40.74 6.94 13.56
CA GLY A 913 -40.88 8.33 13.99
C GLY A 913 -41.26 9.26 12.83
N LEU A 914 -41.78 10.43 13.14
CA LEU A 914 -42.28 11.39 12.15
C LEU A 914 -43.22 10.75 11.11
N GLN A 915 -44.09 9.82 11.55
CA GLN A 915 -45.01 9.05 10.68
C GLN A 915 -44.32 8.17 9.61
N GLN A 916 -43.06 7.83 9.82
CA GLN A 916 -42.26 6.95 8.96
C GLN A 916 -41.71 5.76 9.73
N ASN A 917 -41.57 4.61 9.07
CA ASN A 917 -40.82 3.45 9.55
C ASN A 917 -39.68 3.19 8.54
N PHE A 918 -38.46 3.13 9.02
CA PHE A 918 -37.26 3.05 8.17
C PHE A 918 -36.14 2.28 8.82
N ASP A 919 -35.17 1.89 7.99
CA ASP A 919 -33.95 1.21 8.41
C ASP A 919 -32.71 2.03 8.05
N PHE A 920 -31.58 1.67 8.70
CA PHE A 920 -30.28 2.23 8.44
C PHE A 920 -29.20 1.12 8.45
N TYR A 921 -28.03 1.38 7.91
CA TYR A 921 -26.93 0.42 7.90
C TYR A 921 -26.49 0.10 9.32
N ARG A 922 -26.76 -1.12 9.79
CA ARG A 922 -26.49 -1.63 11.15
C ARG A 922 -25.45 -2.74 11.18
N THR A 923 -25.08 -3.30 10.03
CA THR A 923 -24.11 -4.37 9.90
C THR A 923 -23.04 -3.99 8.88
N PRO A 924 -21.76 -4.36 9.10
CA PRO A 924 -20.68 -4.11 8.16
C PRO A 924 -21.03 -4.56 6.73
N ASN A 925 -20.84 -3.69 5.75
CA ASN A 925 -21.18 -3.91 4.34
C ASN A 925 -20.26 -3.08 3.43
N ALA A 926 -20.34 -3.30 2.12
CA ALA A 926 -19.50 -2.63 1.13
C ALA A 926 -19.99 -1.24 0.68
N ASP A 927 -21.25 -0.88 0.96
CA ASP A 927 -21.90 0.29 0.38
C ASP A 927 -21.73 1.56 1.24
N HIS A 928 -21.84 1.40 2.56
CA HIS A 928 -21.76 2.50 3.53
C HIS A 928 -21.24 1.98 4.87
N TYR A 929 -20.53 2.80 5.63
CA TYR A 929 -20.18 2.44 6.99
C TYR A 929 -21.45 2.14 7.81
N ALA A 930 -21.34 1.28 8.80
CA ALA A 930 -22.48 0.82 9.57
C ALA A 930 -22.40 1.28 11.03
N ALA A 931 -23.52 1.76 11.56
CA ALA A 931 -23.68 2.03 12.98
C ALA A 931 -24.04 0.73 13.69
N THR A 932 -23.04 -0.06 14.10
CA THR A 932 -23.23 -1.31 14.86
C THR A 932 -23.69 -1.07 16.29
N HIS A 933 -23.52 0.14 16.79
CA HIS A 933 -24.03 0.68 18.06
C HIS A 933 -24.88 1.92 17.80
N ALA A 934 -25.86 2.16 18.65
CA ALA A 934 -26.63 3.39 18.69
C ALA A 934 -27.11 3.68 20.11
N ASP A 935 -27.11 4.93 20.48
CA ASP A 935 -27.49 5.36 21.82
C ASP A 935 -29.00 5.27 22.08
N ILE A 936 -29.36 5.20 23.34
CA ILE A 936 -30.72 5.43 23.83
C ILE A 936 -30.73 6.81 24.51
N LEU A 937 -31.41 7.77 23.88
CA LEU A 937 -31.49 9.15 24.37
C LEU A 937 -32.89 9.44 24.96
N GLN A 938 -32.95 9.71 26.25
CA GLN A 938 -34.18 10.09 26.91
C GLN A 938 -34.37 11.63 26.89
N PRO A 939 -35.59 12.11 26.72
CA PRO A 939 -35.86 13.53 26.82
C PRO A 939 -35.47 14.11 28.20
N ALA A 940 -34.76 15.25 28.22
CA ALA A 940 -34.59 16.07 29.40
C ALA A 940 -35.78 17.02 29.55
N GLU A 941 -35.75 17.90 30.59
CA GLU A 941 -36.84 18.81 30.88
C GLU A 941 -37.28 19.66 29.69
N GLY A 942 -38.59 19.59 29.37
CA GLY A 942 -39.19 20.30 28.25
C GLY A 942 -39.03 19.69 26.87
N ALA A 943 -38.32 18.56 26.76
CA ALA A 943 -38.15 17.83 25.51
C ALA A 943 -39.11 16.65 25.39
N VAL A 944 -39.25 16.12 24.20
CA VAL A 944 -40.12 14.95 23.88
C VAL A 944 -39.37 13.90 23.07
N CYS A 945 -39.74 12.62 23.23
CA CYS A 945 -39.28 11.55 22.33
C CYS A 945 -39.91 11.74 20.94
N ALA A 946 -39.07 11.95 19.92
CA ALA A 946 -39.50 12.20 18.55
C ALA A 946 -39.48 10.96 17.65
N MET A 947 -38.59 9.99 17.94
CA MET A 947 -38.48 8.72 17.26
C MET A 947 -38.14 7.60 18.24
N GLN A 948 -38.54 6.38 17.92
CA GLN A 948 -38.22 5.19 18.70
C GLN A 948 -37.66 4.08 17.82
N TYR A 949 -36.72 3.32 18.33
CA TYR A 949 -36.38 2.04 17.74
C TYR A 949 -37.58 1.09 17.81
N ASN A 950 -37.67 0.13 16.88
CA ASN A 950 -38.81 -0.77 16.79
C ASN A 950 -39.01 -1.66 18.07
N ASN A 951 -38.00 -1.72 18.94
CA ASN A 951 -38.09 -2.32 20.27
C ASN A 951 -38.56 -1.36 21.39
N GLY A 952 -38.98 -0.14 21.02
CA GLY A 952 -39.59 0.82 21.94
C GLY A 952 -38.62 1.80 22.63
N TYR A 953 -37.33 1.63 22.53
CA TYR A 953 -36.36 2.58 23.09
C TYR A 953 -36.31 3.89 22.29
N SER A 954 -36.05 5.00 22.97
CA SER A 954 -35.98 6.33 22.35
C SER A 954 -34.75 6.47 21.44
N ALA A 955 -34.97 6.76 20.16
CA ALA A 955 -33.96 6.91 19.12
C ALA A 955 -33.71 8.38 18.73
N ALA A 956 -34.63 9.30 19.06
CA ALA A 956 -34.43 10.72 18.85
C ALA A 956 -35.28 11.55 19.80
N VAL A 957 -34.75 12.72 20.15
CA VAL A 957 -35.38 13.68 21.08
C VAL A 957 -35.52 15.03 20.37
N ALA A 958 -36.68 15.68 20.56
CA ALA A 958 -36.97 17.01 20.04
C ALA A 958 -37.27 17.97 21.19
N TYR A 959 -36.73 19.17 21.14
CA TYR A 959 -36.96 20.24 22.07
C TYR A 959 -37.47 21.50 21.36
N LYS A 960 -38.61 22.07 21.86
CA LYS A 960 -39.17 23.32 21.36
C LYS A 960 -39.33 24.27 22.55
N GLY A 961 -38.27 25.00 22.83
CA GLY A 961 -38.29 26.05 23.85
C GLY A 961 -38.74 27.42 23.29
N ASN A 962 -38.84 28.41 24.18
CA ASN A 962 -39.08 29.80 23.81
C ASN A 962 -37.80 30.49 23.32
N ASP A 963 -36.66 29.94 23.69
CA ASP A 963 -35.28 30.41 23.41
C ASP A 963 -34.71 29.81 22.14
N TYR A 964 -34.75 28.47 22.00
CA TYR A 964 -34.21 27.75 20.83
C TYR A 964 -34.97 26.44 20.58
N ARG A 965 -34.60 25.74 19.49
CA ARG A 965 -35.08 24.39 19.19
C ARG A 965 -33.92 23.46 18.86
N SER A 966 -34.04 22.20 19.29
CA SER A 966 -33.09 21.17 18.94
C SER A 966 -33.78 19.86 18.53
N PHE A 967 -33.14 19.11 17.64
CA PHE A 967 -33.52 17.77 17.25
C PHE A 967 -32.27 16.88 17.26
N THR A 968 -32.24 15.89 18.17
CA THR A 968 -31.05 15.05 18.37
C THR A 968 -31.38 13.59 18.08
N MET A 969 -30.70 12.99 17.11
CA MET A 969 -30.83 11.57 16.76
C MET A 969 -29.66 10.77 17.36
N ALA A 970 -29.97 9.61 17.88
CA ALA A 970 -29.05 8.67 18.50
C ALA A 970 -28.39 7.71 17.48
N PHE A 971 -28.56 7.95 16.20
CA PHE A 971 -27.99 7.20 15.09
C PHE A 971 -27.60 8.15 13.96
N PRO A 972 -26.61 7.80 13.09
CA PRO A 972 -26.21 8.63 11.98
C PRO A 972 -27.33 8.74 10.93
N PHE A 973 -27.71 9.96 10.57
CA PHE A 973 -28.74 10.22 9.56
C PHE A 973 -28.32 9.71 8.16
N GLU A 974 -27.07 9.90 7.80
CA GLU A 974 -26.52 9.48 6.51
C GLU A 974 -26.48 7.95 6.32
N CYS A 975 -26.58 7.18 7.42
CA CYS A 975 -26.72 5.73 7.38
C CYS A 975 -28.11 5.24 6.99
N ILE A 976 -29.13 6.11 6.92
CA ILE A 976 -30.47 5.71 6.46
C ILE A 976 -30.39 5.18 5.03
N THR A 977 -30.88 3.97 4.78
CA THR A 977 -30.64 3.24 3.52
C THR A 977 -31.36 3.81 2.29
N ASP A 978 -32.52 4.46 2.48
CA ASP A 978 -33.36 5.02 1.40
C ASP A 978 -33.20 6.55 1.33
N LYS A 979 -32.64 7.07 0.23
CA LYS A 979 -32.48 8.51 0.00
C LYS A 979 -33.81 9.30 -0.04
N ASN A 980 -34.91 8.69 -0.49
CA ASN A 980 -36.21 9.34 -0.42
C ASN A 980 -36.72 9.44 1.01
N MET A 981 -36.39 8.46 1.85
CA MET A 981 -36.66 8.50 3.26
C MET A 981 -35.84 9.60 3.96
N GLN A 982 -34.53 9.69 3.67
CA GLN A 982 -33.69 10.79 4.17
C GLN A 982 -34.34 12.14 3.87
N ARG A 983 -34.78 12.38 2.63
CA ARG A 983 -35.46 13.63 2.25
C ARG A 983 -36.78 13.88 3.03
N ARG A 984 -37.62 12.86 3.20
CA ARG A 984 -38.90 12.98 3.93
C ARG A 984 -38.66 13.31 5.41
N LEU A 985 -37.73 12.60 6.04
CA LEU A 985 -37.37 12.84 7.44
C LEU A 985 -36.76 14.23 7.63
N MET A 986 -35.84 14.63 6.76
CA MET A 986 -35.24 15.97 6.80
C MET A 986 -36.30 17.07 6.63
N THR A 987 -37.29 16.86 5.76
CA THR A 987 -38.44 17.79 5.63
C THR A 987 -39.22 17.92 6.93
N GLY A 988 -39.52 16.84 7.61
CA GLY A 988 -40.19 16.81 8.91
C GLY A 988 -39.37 17.54 9.99
N ILE A 989 -38.09 17.25 10.07
CA ILE A 989 -37.16 17.84 11.06
C ILE A 989 -37.03 19.34 10.82
N LEU A 990 -36.80 19.79 9.59
CA LEU A 990 -36.66 21.23 9.29
C LEU A 990 -37.98 22.01 9.51
N ASN A 991 -39.12 21.41 9.21
CA ASN A 991 -40.42 22.00 9.56
C ASN A 991 -40.55 22.17 11.05
N PHE A 992 -40.12 21.21 11.88
CA PHE A 992 -40.13 21.36 13.33
C PHE A 992 -39.16 22.46 13.80
N LEU A 993 -37.96 22.52 13.28
CA LEU A 993 -36.95 23.51 13.70
C LEU A 993 -37.30 24.93 13.29
N LEU A 994 -37.87 25.13 12.10
CA LEU A 994 -38.05 26.45 11.46
C LEU A 994 -39.46 27.05 11.64
N LYS A 995 -40.50 26.23 11.88
CA LYS A 995 -41.89 26.66 12.06
C LYS A 995 -42.33 26.59 13.50
#